data_f3d9984ed6a560622050e6c4d4a958af
#
_entry.id   f3d9984ed6a560622050e6c4d4a958af
#
_cell.length_a   1.000
_cell.length_b   1.000
_cell.length_c   1.000
_cell.angle_alpha   90.00
_cell.angle_beta   90.00
_cell.angle_gamma   90.00
#
_symmetry.space_group_name_H-M   'P 1'
#
loop_
_entity.id
_entity.type
_entity.pdbx_description
1 polymer ?
#
loop_
_entity_poly.entity_id
_entity_poly.type
_entity_poly.pdbx_seq_one_letter_code
_entity_poly.pdbx_strand_id
1 'polypeptide(L)'
;MSDQTLSNLSREERRFEPPAELAAHANVKEEAYARADSDREAFWAEAAERLDWGQKWDQVLDWSNPPFAKWFVGATINAAVNCVDRHVAAGNGDKVALHWVGEPLHEGVADTRDVTYADLKDLVSKAANALTDLGVKKGDRVAIYMPMIPEVVVAMLACARLGAPHTVVFGGFSADALASRITDCEAHVVITSDGGYRRGAASALKPAVDEAVAKTGDLVRNVLVVRRTGQDLGEGGWNAERDVWWHDVVDSASADHEPEMHDSEHPLYVMYTSGTTGTPTGILHTTGGYLTGTSYTHWAVFDLKDDDVYWCTADVGWVTGHSYLTYGPLGNGATQVMYEGTPERGRWWQIIQDYKVSIFYTAPTAIRTFMKQGREIPDGYDLSSLRLLGSVGEPINPEAYIWYREVIGGERCPIVDTWWQTETGQILISPLPGVTAGKPGSAMKALPGTAIDVVNDEAQSVGEGNGGYLVIREPWPAMLRTLWGDDQRFKDTYWSRWEGLYFAGDGAKLDEDGDIWLLGRVDDVMNISGHRLSTTEIESALVSHPKVAEAAVVGAADETTGQAVCAFVILRESAGDGGPDIVEELRKHVAHEIGAIAKPRQIMVVPELPKTRSGKIMRRLLKDVAEHREVGDVTTLADSAVMDLIKGKEGAASAED
;
A
#
# COMPACT_ATOMS: atom_id res chain seq x y z
N MET A 1 -12.96 -6.04 37.12
CA MET A 1 -13.06 -5.69 35.70
C MET A 1 -11.63 -5.48 35.21
N SER A 2 -11.11 -6.37 34.41
CA SER A 2 -9.78 -6.20 33.85
C SER A 2 -9.87 -5.02 32.88
N ASP A 3 -9.07 -4.00 33.12
CA ASP A 3 -8.89 -2.89 32.23
C ASP A 3 -8.27 -3.45 30.92
N GLN A 4 -9.07 -3.57 29.89
CA GLN A 4 -8.66 -4.13 28.59
C GLN A 4 -8.05 -3.08 27.66
N THR A 5 -7.78 -1.90 28.15
CA THR A 5 -7.13 -0.82 27.41
C THR A 5 -5.68 -1.16 27.11
N LEU A 6 -5.22 -0.83 25.89
CA LEU A 6 -3.81 -0.95 25.54
C LEU A 6 -2.97 -0.03 26.42
N SER A 7 -1.90 -0.57 27.01
CA SER A 7 -0.97 0.20 27.80
C SER A 7 -0.21 1.19 26.93
N ASN A 8 -0.14 2.45 27.37
CA ASN A 8 0.63 3.51 26.70
C ASN A 8 2.05 3.52 27.26
N LEU A 9 2.98 2.87 26.55
CA LEU A 9 4.33 2.61 27.03
C LEU A 9 5.38 3.59 26.48
N SER A 10 5.20 4.08 25.26
CA SER A 10 6.17 4.96 24.63
C SER A 10 5.72 6.41 24.68
N ARG A 11 6.70 7.31 24.79
CA ARG A 11 6.50 8.75 24.73
C ARG A 11 7.41 9.35 23.68
N GLU A 12 6.86 10.22 22.84
CA GLU A 12 7.58 10.96 21.83
C GLU A 12 7.37 12.45 22.06
N GLU A 13 8.45 13.18 22.27
CA GLU A 13 8.39 14.62 22.56
C GLU A 13 8.79 15.48 21.36
N ARG A 14 9.39 14.88 20.33
CA ARG A 14 9.82 15.62 19.14
C ARG A 14 8.61 16.00 18.29
N ARG A 15 8.62 17.24 17.81
CA ARG A 15 7.54 17.81 17.00
C ARG A 15 8.14 18.71 15.93
N PHE A 16 7.69 18.53 14.70
CA PHE A 16 8.16 19.32 13.55
C PHE A 16 7.00 20.11 12.96
N GLU A 17 7.07 21.43 13.08
CA GLU A 17 6.05 22.32 12.52
C GLU A 17 6.11 22.34 10.99
N PRO A 18 4.99 22.62 10.30
CA PRO A 18 4.98 22.76 8.84
C PRO A 18 5.97 23.86 8.40
N PRO A 19 6.71 23.63 7.30
CA PRO A 19 7.53 24.69 6.72
C PRO A 19 6.68 25.92 6.37
N ALA A 20 7.14 27.11 6.73
CA ALA A 20 6.36 28.35 6.59
C ALA A 20 5.91 28.61 5.15
N GLU A 21 6.79 28.38 4.18
CA GLU A 21 6.48 28.58 2.76
C GLU A 21 5.41 27.59 2.29
N LEU A 22 5.53 26.31 2.67
CA LEU A 22 4.54 25.30 2.33
C LEU A 22 3.18 25.64 2.97
N ALA A 23 3.17 26.03 4.23
CA ALA A 23 1.96 26.43 4.94
C ALA A 23 1.26 27.64 4.27
N ALA A 24 2.04 28.61 3.79
CA ALA A 24 1.50 29.79 3.12
C ALA A 24 0.76 29.45 1.80
N HIS A 25 1.22 28.43 1.10
CA HIS A 25 0.70 28.02 -0.22
C HIS A 25 -0.02 26.66 -0.21
N ALA A 26 -0.35 26.13 0.96
CA ALA A 26 -0.98 24.83 1.09
C ALA A 26 -2.32 24.75 0.36
N ASN A 27 -2.55 23.63 -0.32
CA ASN A 27 -3.82 23.37 -1.01
C ASN A 27 -5.00 23.31 -0.04
N VAL A 28 -4.77 22.78 1.16
CA VAL A 28 -5.79 22.64 2.20
C VAL A 28 -5.33 23.36 3.46
N LYS A 29 -6.20 24.17 4.03
CA LYS A 29 -5.96 24.98 5.24
C LYS A 29 -6.71 24.38 6.44
N GLU A 30 -6.44 24.92 7.63
CA GLU A 30 -7.03 24.49 8.91
C GLU A 30 -8.57 24.48 8.89
N GLU A 31 -9.21 25.45 8.24
CA GLU A 31 -10.67 25.55 8.20
C GLU A 31 -11.38 24.36 7.52
N ALA A 32 -10.65 23.55 6.75
CA ALA A 32 -11.23 22.36 6.12
C ALA A 32 -11.78 21.36 7.13
N TYR A 33 -11.16 21.24 8.30
CA TYR A 33 -11.62 20.34 9.36
C TYR A 33 -13.01 20.73 9.86
N ALA A 34 -13.18 21.99 10.25
CA ALA A 34 -14.46 22.48 10.75
C ALA A 34 -15.56 22.46 9.68
N ARG A 35 -15.22 22.80 8.44
CA ARG A 35 -16.14 22.76 7.31
C ARG A 35 -16.61 21.34 7.01
N ALA A 36 -15.71 20.37 7.04
CA ALA A 36 -16.06 18.97 6.85
C ALA A 36 -16.90 18.43 8.01
N ASP A 37 -16.60 18.79 9.25
CA ASP A 37 -17.36 18.37 10.42
C ASP A 37 -18.76 18.96 10.45
N SER A 38 -18.95 20.19 9.96
CA SER A 38 -20.25 20.84 9.91
C SER A 38 -21.20 20.23 8.87
N ASP A 39 -20.67 19.77 7.72
CA ASP A 39 -21.45 19.11 6.68
C ASP A 39 -20.51 18.21 5.82
N ARG A 40 -20.40 16.96 6.23
CA ARG A 40 -19.51 16.00 5.57
C ARG A 40 -19.93 15.69 4.13
N GLU A 41 -21.23 15.58 3.88
CA GLU A 41 -21.72 15.31 2.52
C GLU A 41 -21.44 16.49 1.59
N ALA A 42 -21.64 17.72 2.03
CA ALA A 42 -21.29 18.91 1.26
C ALA A 42 -19.79 19.01 0.99
N PHE A 43 -18.97 18.64 1.96
CA PHE A 43 -17.51 18.59 1.80
C PHE A 43 -17.10 17.63 0.66
N TRP A 44 -17.64 16.41 0.65
CA TRP A 44 -17.33 15.44 -0.40
C TRP A 44 -17.96 15.76 -1.74
N ALA A 45 -19.11 16.41 -1.74
CA ALA A 45 -19.72 16.95 -2.98
C ALA A 45 -18.81 17.99 -3.64
N GLU A 46 -18.22 18.89 -2.85
CA GLU A 46 -17.23 19.87 -3.34
C GLU A 46 -15.97 19.17 -3.89
N ALA A 47 -15.47 18.15 -3.18
CA ALA A 47 -14.35 17.36 -3.67
C ALA A 47 -14.66 16.66 -5.01
N ALA A 48 -15.87 16.15 -5.17
CA ALA A 48 -16.33 15.51 -6.40
C ALA A 48 -16.44 16.48 -7.59
N GLU A 49 -16.69 17.76 -7.34
CA GLU A 49 -16.72 18.78 -8.40
C GLU A 49 -15.38 18.96 -9.11
N ARG A 50 -14.30 18.46 -8.54
CA ARG A 50 -12.97 18.46 -9.16
C ARG A 50 -12.87 17.50 -10.35
N LEU A 51 -13.81 16.57 -10.50
CA LEU A 51 -13.85 15.55 -11.53
C LEU A 51 -14.86 15.91 -12.61
N ASP A 52 -14.72 15.28 -13.77
CA ASP A 52 -15.67 15.39 -14.88
C ASP A 52 -16.69 14.26 -14.80
N TRP A 53 -17.96 14.63 -14.68
CA TRP A 53 -19.10 13.71 -14.63
C TRP A 53 -19.89 13.78 -15.92
N GLY A 54 -20.41 12.64 -16.36
CA GLY A 54 -21.38 12.61 -17.47
C GLY A 54 -22.72 13.19 -17.03
N GLN A 55 -23.19 12.76 -15.86
CA GLN A 55 -24.35 13.31 -15.16
C GLN A 55 -24.00 13.45 -13.70
N LYS A 56 -24.37 14.56 -13.09
CA LYS A 56 -24.17 14.77 -11.65
C LYS A 56 -25.22 13.99 -10.86
N TRP A 57 -24.97 13.86 -9.57
CA TRP A 57 -25.76 13.07 -8.63
C TRP A 57 -27.03 13.78 -8.19
N ASP A 58 -28.01 12.97 -7.79
CA ASP A 58 -29.24 13.41 -7.12
C ASP A 58 -29.04 13.41 -5.59
N GLN A 59 -28.19 12.52 -5.09
CA GLN A 59 -27.92 12.32 -3.68
C GLN A 59 -26.42 12.01 -3.48
N VAL A 60 -25.77 12.67 -2.51
CA VAL A 60 -24.35 12.48 -2.26
C VAL A 60 -24.07 11.12 -1.65
N LEU A 61 -24.80 10.75 -0.60
CA LEU A 61 -24.63 9.50 0.14
C LEU A 61 -25.98 8.85 0.39
N ASP A 62 -26.10 7.58 0.03
CA ASP A 62 -27.19 6.70 0.46
C ASP A 62 -26.66 5.70 1.48
N TRP A 63 -27.00 5.90 2.74
CA TRP A 63 -26.69 5.02 3.86
C TRP A 63 -27.96 4.36 4.44
N SER A 64 -29.00 4.21 3.64
CA SER A 64 -30.29 3.68 4.07
C SER A 64 -30.29 2.17 4.33
N ASN A 65 -29.28 1.45 3.82
CA ASN A 65 -29.13 0.01 4.02
C ASN A 65 -27.73 -0.35 4.54
N PRO A 66 -27.35 0.07 5.77
CA PRO A 66 -26.03 -0.22 6.31
C PRO A 66 -25.76 -1.73 6.39
N PRO A 67 -24.54 -2.20 6.18
CA PRO A 67 -23.32 -1.44 5.92
C PRO A 67 -23.01 -1.21 4.43
N PHE A 68 -24.01 -1.25 3.56
CA PHE A 68 -23.85 -1.03 2.13
C PHE A 68 -24.04 0.45 1.79
N ALA A 69 -22.96 1.15 1.47
CA ALA A 69 -22.99 2.55 1.10
C ALA A 69 -23.05 2.71 -0.43
N LYS A 70 -23.72 3.79 -0.86
CA LYS A 70 -23.66 4.28 -2.24
C LYS A 70 -23.32 5.75 -2.21
N TRP A 71 -22.37 6.15 -3.05
CA TRP A 71 -21.93 7.54 -3.16
C TRP A 71 -22.23 8.10 -4.54
N PHE A 72 -22.66 9.37 -4.56
CA PHE A 72 -23.00 10.10 -5.79
C PHE A 72 -24.06 9.36 -6.59
N VAL A 73 -25.17 9.06 -5.94
CA VAL A 73 -26.29 8.28 -6.48
C VAL A 73 -26.93 8.99 -7.67
N GLY A 74 -27.12 8.27 -8.77
CA GLY A 74 -27.67 8.80 -10.01
C GLY A 74 -26.64 9.45 -10.93
N ALA A 75 -25.40 9.61 -10.47
CA ALA A 75 -24.33 10.17 -11.30
C ALA A 75 -23.73 9.13 -12.25
N THR A 76 -23.16 9.62 -13.34
CA THR A 76 -22.36 8.84 -14.28
C THR A 76 -20.97 9.42 -14.44
N ILE A 77 -19.98 8.55 -14.58
CA ILE A 77 -18.57 8.92 -14.65
C ILE A 77 -17.77 7.84 -15.38
N ASN A 78 -16.61 8.19 -15.92
CA ASN A 78 -15.64 7.25 -16.45
C ASN A 78 -14.27 7.56 -15.84
N ALA A 79 -13.66 6.58 -15.18
CA ALA A 79 -12.36 6.78 -14.52
C ALA A 79 -11.24 7.09 -15.53
N ALA A 80 -11.21 6.42 -16.67
CA ALA A 80 -10.21 6.68 -17.70
C ALA A 80 -10.34 8.07 -18.31
N VAL A 81 -11.55 8.57 -18.49
CA VAL A 81 -11.79 9.95 -18.95
C VAL A 81 -11.18 10.95 -17.96
N ASN A 82 -11.39 10.74 -16.67
CA ASN A 82 -10.85 11.61 -15.64
C ASN A 82 -9.33 11.52 -15.49
N CYS A 83 -8.76 10.34 -15.70
CA CYS A 83 -7.32 10.13 -15.58
C CYS A 83 -6.53 10.55 -16.83
N VAL A 84 -7.17 10.61 -17.99
CA VAL A 84 -6.47 10.77 -19.27
C VAL A 84 -7.13 11.82 -20.16
N ASP A 85 -8.32 11.55 -20.68
CA ASP A 85 -8.97 12.34 -21.74
C ASP A 85 -9.16 13.81 -21.36
N ARG A 86 -9.59 14.09 -20.14
CA ARG A 86 -9.86 15.47 -19.71
C ARG A 86 -8.61 16.32 -19.65
N HIS A 87 -7.46 15.73 -19.36
CA HIS A 87 -6.18 16.46 -19.33
C HIS A 87 -5.72 16.83 -20.74
N VAL A 88 -5.91 15.94 -21.71
CA VAL A 88 -5.66 16.22 -23.11
C VAL A 88 -6.60 17.33 -23.62
N ALA A 89 -7.89 17.23 -23.30
CA ALA A 89 -8.89 18.24 -23.67
C ALA A 89 -8.61 19.62 -23.05
N ALA A 90 -8.01 19.65 -21.86
CA ALA A 90 -7.62 20.89 -21.18
C ALA A 90 -6.32 21.53 -21.71
N GLY A 91 -5.70 20.93 -22.74
CA GLY A 91 -4.46 21.44 -23.34
C GLY A 91 -3.17 20.89 -22.71
N ASN A 92 -3.27 19.87 -21.85
CA ASN A 92 -2.13 19.25 -21.16
C ASN A 92 -1.67 17.94 -21.79
N GLY A 93 -1.98 17.72 -23.07
CA GLY A 93 -1.59 16.50 -23.78
C GLY A 93 -0.10 16.27 -23.84
N ASP A 94 0.71 17.32 -23.87
CA ASP A 94 2.18 17.21 -23.91
C ASP A 94 2.82 17.03 -22.53
N LYS A 95 2.04 17.16 -21.45
CA LYS A 95 2.53 16.93 -20.09
C LYS A 95 2.84 15.45 -19.90
N VAL A 96 4.00 15.15 -19.31
CA VAL A 96 4.38 13.77 -19.02
C VAL A 96 3.50 13.23 -17.90
N ALA A 97 2.85 12.09 -18.15
CA ALA A 97 2.12 11.34 -17.14
C ALA A 97 3.05 10.37 -16.40
N LEU A 98 3.88 9.65 -17.14
CA LEU A 98 4.81 8.65 -16.60
C LEU A 98 6.20 8.86 -17.15
N HIS A 99 7.18 9.03 -16.25
CA HIS A 99 8.59 8.82 -16.49
C HIS A 99 8.91 7.38 -16.06
N TRP A 100 8.93 6.47 -17.00
CA TRP A 100 9.23 5.08 -16.69
C TRP A 100 10.73 4.80 -16.76
N VAL A 101 11.24 4.06 -15.78
CA VAL A 101 12.64 3.64 -15.70
C VAL A 101 12.67 2.12 -15.57
N GLY A 102 13.38 1.47 -16.52
CA GLY A 102 13.58 0.03 -16.53
C GLY A 102 14.59 -0.42 -15.48
N GLU A 103 14.44 -1.66 -15.02
CA GLU A 103 15.33 -2.21 -13.99
C GLU A 103 16.72 -2.58 -14.55
N PRO A 104 16.85 -3.26 -15.70
CA PRO A 104 18.17 -3.61 -16.23
C PRO A 104 19.00 -2.39 -16.62
N LEU A 105 20.30 -2.47 -16.34
CA LEU A 105 21.30 -1.50 -16.79
C LEU A 105 22.11 -2.09 -17.94
N HIS A 106 22.15 -1.36 -19.06
CA HIS A 106 22.99 -1.67 -20.21
C HIS A 106 24.17 -0.70 -20.20
N GLU A 107 25.35 -1.17 -19.87
CA GLU A 107 26.54 -0.34 -19.69
C GLU A 107 26.31 0.83 -18.69
N GLY A 108 25.58 0.55 -17.61
CA GLY A 108 25.25 1.52 -16.57
C GLY A 108 24.07 2.44 -16.88
N VAL A 109 23.39 2.25 -18.01
CA VAL A 109 22.26 3.07 -18.45
C VAL A 109 20.96 2.25 -18.46
N ALA A 110 19.91 2.76 -17.83
CA ALA A 110 18.59 2.15 -17.85
C ALA A 110 17.82 2.48 -19.13
N ASP A 111 16.95 1.56 -19.56
CA ASP A 111 15.90 1.90 -20.51
C ASP A 111 14.92 2.86 -19.87
N THR A 112 14.48 3.88 -20.59
CA THR A 112 13.53 4.87 -20.12
C THR A 112 12.44 5.13 -21.16
N ARG A 113 11.25 5.49 -20.68
CA ARG A 113 10.14 5.95 -21.54
C ARG A 113 9.44 7.11 -20.87
N ASP A 114 9.21 8.17 -21.63
CA ASP A 114 8.32 9.25 -21.23
C ASP A 114 6.99 9.07 -21.94
N VAL A 115 5.94 8.88 -21.16
CA VAL A 115 4.57 8.73 -21.66
C VAL A 115 3.80 10.00 -21.31
N THR A 116 3.44 10.78 -22.32
CA THR A 116 2.62 11.98 -22.13
C THR A 116 1.14 11.60 -21.96
N TYR A 117 0.30 12.55 -21.50
CA TYR A 117 -1.14 12.30 -21.43
C TYR A 117 -1.75 12.03 -22.81
N ALA A 118 -1.24 12.67 -23.87
CA ALA A 118 -1.67 12.38 -25.26
C ALA A 118 -1.27 10.95 -25.66
N ASP A 119 -0.04 10.54 -25.36
CA ASP A 119 0.42 9.17 -25.60
C ASP A 119 -0.44 8.16 -24.84
N LEU A 120 -0.72 8.46 -23.57
CA LEU A 120 -1.51 7.59 -22.70
C LEU A 120 -2.94 7.43 -23.23
N LYS A 121 -3.54 8.52 -23.72
CA LYS A 121 -4.86 8.47 -24.38
C LYS A 121 -4.87 7.53 -25.58
N ASP A 122 -3.88 7.63 -26.45
CA ASP A 122 -3.76 6.77 -27.63
C ASP A 122 -3.57 5.29 -27.21
N LEU A 123 -2.68 5.02 -26.28
CA LEU A 123 -2.42 3.67 -25.79
C LEU A 123 -3.63 3.03 -25.11
N VAL A 124 -4.33 3.79 -24.27
CA VAL A 124 -5.52 3.31 -23.56
C VAL A 124 -6.68 3.07 -24.54
N SER A 125 -6.87 3.96 -25.51
CA SER A 125 -7.89 3.80 -26.55
C SER A 125 -7.64 2.57 -27.42
N LYS A 126 -6.40 2.35 -27.82
CA LYS A 126 -5.99 1.15 -28.59
C LYS A 126 -6.21 -0.14 -27.77
N ALA A 127 -5.82 -0.13 -26.50
CA ALA A 127 -6.02 -1.29 -25.63
C ALA A 127 -7.51 -1.57 -25.39
N ALA A 128 -8.33 -0.53 -25.23
CA ALA A 128 -9.79 -0.69 -25.11
C ALA A 128 -10.41 -1.31 -26.35
N ASN A 129 -10.01 -0.85 -27.54
CA ASN A 129 -10.47 -1.44 -28.80
C ASN A 129 -10.01 -2.89 -28.96
N ALA A 130 -8.77 -3.19 -28.62
CA ALA A 130 -8.23 -4.56 -28.68
C ALA A 130 -8.98 -5.51 -27.72
N LEU A 131 -9.26 -5.08 -26.50
CA LEU A 131 -10.02 -5.87 -25.52
C LEU A 131 -11.47 -6.10 -26.01
N THR A 132 -12.09 -5.11 -26.62
CA THR A 132 -13.41 -5.24 -27.22
C THR A 132 -13.40 -6.29 -28.34
N ASP A 133 -12.39 -6.27 -29.19
CA ASP A 133 -12.22 -7.26 -30.27
C ASP A 133 -12.01 -8.68 -29.73
N LEU A 134 -11.42 -8.81 -28.54
CA LEU A 134 -11.29 -10.08 -27.84
C LEU A 134 -12.58 -10.52 -27.10
N GLY A 135 -13.64 -9.72 -27.19
CA GLY A 135 -14.94 -10.04 -26.61
C GLY A 135 -15.15 -9.56 -25.18
N VAL A 136 -14.29 -8.68 -24.65
CA VAL A 136 -14.50 -8.07 -23.34
C VAL A 136 -15.63 -7.08 -23.41
N LYS A 137 -16.61 -7.22 -22.54
CA LYS A 137 -17.79 -6.38 -22.42
C LYS A 137 -17.84 -5.72 -21.07
N LYS A 138 -18.62 -4.63 -20.97
CA LYS A 138 -18.94 -3.97 -19.70
C LYS A 138 -19.40 -5.01 -18.67
N GLY A 139 -18.81 -4.98 -17.49
CA GLY A 139 -19.09 -5.93 -16.41
C GLY A 139 -18.24 -7.20 -16.42
N ASP A 140 -17.60 -7.54 -17.53
CA ASP A 140 -16.65 -8.66 -17.56
C ASP A 140 -15.41 -8.31 -16.73
N ARG A 141 -14.88 -9.29 -15.97
CA ARG A 141 -13.63 -9.06 -15.21
C ARG A 141 -12.44 -9.48 -16.05
N VAL A 142 -11.35 -8.75 -15.87
CA VAL A 142 -10.07 -8.99 -16.53
C VAL A 142 -8.99 -9.14 -15.47
N ALA A 143 -8.24 -10.22 -15.50
CA ALA A 143 -7.10 -10.43 -14.63
C ALA A 143 -5.83 -9.85 -15.27
N ILE A 144 -5.01 -9.18 -14.48
CA ILE A 144 -3.77 -8.54 -14.92
C ILE A 144 -2.62 -9.07 -14.05
N TYR A 145 -1.60 -9.63 -14.71
CA TYR A 145 -0.44 -10.24 -14.05
C TYR A 145 0.82 -9.82 -14.80
N MET A 146 1.40 -8.67 -14.40
CA MET A 146 2.42 -7.97 -15.17
C MET A 146 3.48 -7.34 -14.28
N PRO A 147 4.70 -7.12 -14.81
CA PRO A 147 5.70 -6.28 -14.13
C PRO A 147 5.32 -4.80 -14.18
N MET A 148 6.10 -3.97 -13.47
CA MET A 148 5.93 -2.51 -13.42
C MET A 148 6.43 -1.84 -14.71
N ILE A 149 5.66 -1.98 -15.75
CA ILE A 149 5.86 -1.35 -17.07
C ILE A 149 4.66 -0.51 -17.43
N PRO A 150 4.76 0.50 -18.31
CA PRO A 150 3.63 1.38 -18.65
C PRO A 150 2.39 0.62 -19.12
N GLU A 151 2.54 -0.51 -19.76
CA GLU A 151 1.44 -1.34 -20.27
C GLU A 151 0.52 -1.84 -19.15
N VAL A 152 0.98 -1.97 -17.90
CA VAL A 152 0.08 -2.38 -16.80
C VAL A 152 -0.88 -1.25 -16.43
N VAL A 153 -0.42 0.00 -16.44
CA VAL A 153 -1.28 1.17 -16.23
C VAL A 153 -2.25 1.33 -17.39
N VAL A 154 -1.78 1.14 -18.60
CA VAL A 154 -2.63 1.16 -19.82
C VAL A 154 -3.72 0.09 -19.72
N ALA A 155 -3.39 -1.13 -19.32
CA ALA A 155 -4.36 -2.22 -19.15
C ALA A 155 -5.42 -1.90 -18.09
N MET A 156 -5.01 -1.38 -16.93
CA MET A 156 -5.94 -0.95 -15.87
C MET A 156 -6.92 0.11 -16.38
N LEU A 157 -6.40 1.14 -17.04
CA LEU A 157 -7.22 2.25 -17.55
C LEU A 157 -8.10 1.83 -18.73
N ALA A 158 -7.65 0.93 -19.59
CA ALA A 158 -8.47 0.37 -20.67
C ALA A 158 -9.67 -0.41 -20.12
N CYS A 159 -9.46 -1.21 -19.10
CA CYS A 159 -10.54 -1.91 -18.39
C CYS A 159 -11.52 -0.92 -17.75
N ALA A 160 -11.02 0.11 -17.07
CA ALA A 160 -11.85 1.16 -16.48
C ALA A 160 -12.66 1.91 -17.55
N ARG A 161 -12.05 2.18 -18.70
CA ARG A 161 -12.72 2.86 -19.83
C ARG A 161 -13.90 2.05 -20.36
N LEU A 162 -13.74 0.73 -20.45
CA LEU A 162 -14.79 -0.19 -20.91
C LEU A 162 -15.83 -0.52 -19.84
N GLY A 163 -15.56 -0.21 -18.57
CA GLY A 163 -16.40 -0.68 -17.47
C GLY A 163 -16.23 -2.17 -17.19
N ALA A 164 -15.08 -2.74 -17.54
CA ALA A 164 -14.69 -4.11 -17.25
C ALA A 164 -13.82 -4.13 -15.96
N PRO A 165 -14.37 -4.52 -14.80
CA PRO A 165 -13.59 -4.49 -13.57
C PRO A 165 -12.31 -5.31 -13.69
N HIS A 166 -11.17 -4.73 -13.31
CA HIS A 166 -9.92 -5.46 -13.34
C HIS A 166 -9.58 -6.06 -11.97
N THR A 167 -8.79 -7.13 -11.98
CA THR A 167 -8.12 -7.64 -10.81
C THR A 167 -6.63 -7.77 -11.12
N VAL A 168 -5.81 -6.92 -10.48
CA VAL A 168 -4.37 -6.96 -10.65
C VAL A 168 -3.77 -7.90 -9.62
N VAL A 169 -3.04 -8.90 -10.10
CA VAL A 169 -2.34 -9.88 -9.28
C VAL A 169 -0.85 -9.56 -9.31
N PHE A 170 -0.23 -9.48 -8.14
CA PHE A 170 1.18 -9.18 -8.03
C PHE A 170 2.01 -10.19 -8.84
N GLY A 171 2.90 -9.67 -9.72
CA GLY A 171 3.70 -10.48 -10.66
C GLY A 171 4.67 -11.47 -10.01
N GLY A 172 4.89 -11.35 -8.71
CA GLY A 172 5.66 -12.29 -7.92
C GLY A 172 4.84 -13.42 -7.28
N PHE A 173 3.51 -13.41 -7.40
CA PHE A 173 2.68 -14.49 -6.85
C PHE A 173 2.80 -15.78 -7.68
N SER A 174 2.50 -16.91 -7.02
CA SER A 174 2.51 -18.22 -7.65
C SER A 174 1.35 -18.41 -8.64
N ALA A 175 1.47 -19.42 -9.48
CA ALA A 175 0.39 -19.84 -10.37
C ALA A 175 -0.90 -20.19 -9.62
N ASP A 176 -0.80 -20.81 -8.45
CA ASP A 176 -1.97 -21.15 -7.62
C ASP A 176 -2.69 -19.90 -7.12
N ALA A 177 -1.95 -18.90 -6.69
CA ALA A 177 -2.51 -17.61 -6.26
C ALA A 177 -3.21 -16.88 -7.41
N LEU A 178 -2.62 -16.90 -8.60
CA LEU A 178 -3.23 -16.35 -9.81
C LEU A 178 -4.50 -17.11 -10.19
N ALA A 179 -4.45 -18.45 -10.21
CA ALA A 179 -5.59 -19.31 -10.56
C ALA A 179 -6.78 -19.07 -9.63
N SER A 180 -6.54 -18.97 -8.31
CA SER A 180 -7.62 -18.76 -7.34
C SER A 180 -8.34 -17.42 -7.58
N ARG A 181 -7.60 -16.37 -7.93
CA ARG A 181 -8.16 -15.06 -8.21
C ARG A 181 -8.93 -15.01 -9.53
N ILE A 182 -8.40 -15.64 -10.58
CA ILE A 182 -9.09 -15.80 -11.87
C ILE A 182 -10.42 -16.52 -11.66
N THR A 183 -10.42 -17.60 -10.90
CA THR A 183 -11.62 -18.41 -10.63
C THR A 183 -12.64 -17.63 -9.81
N ASP A 184 -12.21 -16.98 -8.73
CA ASP A 184 -13.10 -16.27 -7.83
C ASP A 184 -13.81 -15.08 -8.52
N CYS A 185 -13.10 -14.31 -9.34
CA CYS A 185 -13.71 -13.21 -10.09
C CYS A 185 -14.27 -13.62 -11.46
N GLU A 186 -14.12 -14.88 -11.88
CA GLU A 186 -14.59 -15.39 -13.17
C GLU A 186 -14.04 -14.56 -14.36
N ALA A 187 -12.74 -14.32 -14.37
CA ALA A 187 -12.10 -13.59 -15.45
C ALA A 187 -11.93 -14.46 -16.70
N HIS A 188 -12.35 -13.96 -17.85
CA HIS A 188 -12.24 -14.65 -19.14
C HIS A 188 -11.02 -14.24 -19.95
N VAL A 189 -10.39 -13.14 -19.60
CA VAL A 189 -9.19 -12.62 -20.24
C VAL A 189 -8.13 -12.35 -19.18
N VAL A 190 -6.90 -12.76 -19.47
CA VAL A 190 -5.72 -12.46 -18.66
C VAL A 190 -4.77 -11.60 -19.49
N ILE A 191 -4.31 -10.51 -18.92
CA ILE A 191 -3.27 -9.66 -19.53
C ILE A 191 -1.98 -9.90 -18.75
N THR A 192 -0.91 -10.25 -19.44
CA THR A 192 0.37 -10.58 -18.84
C THR A 192 1.53 -10.09 -19.70
N SER A 193 2.73 -10.49 -19.34
CA SER A 193 3.98 -10.28 -20.06
C SER A 193 4.69 -11.61 -20.24
N ASP A 194 5.58 -11.70 -21.23
CA ASP A 194 6.44 -12.86 -21.39
C ASP A 194 7.35 -13.07 -20.17
N GLY A 195 7.79 -11.98 -19.55
CA GLY A 195 8.62 -11.98 -18.35
C GLY A 195 8.77 -10.58 -17.76
N GLY A 196 9.53 -10.49 -16.69
CA GLY A 196 9.93 -9.26 -16.04
C GLY A 196 11.39 -9.34 -15.61
N TYR A 197 11.93 -8.21 -15.17
CA TYR A 197 13.30 -8.15 -14.66
C TYR A 197 13.29 -8.01 -13.15
N ARG A 198 14.13 -8.78 -12.51
CA ARG A 198 14.35 -8.72 -11.07
C ARG A 198 15.83 -8.93 -10.76
N ARG A 199 16.43 -7.99 -10.03
CA ARG A 199 17.85 -8.02 -9.65
C ARG A 199 18.79 -8.21 -10.86
N GLY A 200 18.47 -7.53 -11.97
CA GLY A 200 19.25 -7.58 -13.21
C GLY A 200 19.03 -8.81 -14.09
N ALA A 201 18.21 -9.75 -13.68
CA ALA A 201 17.95 -10.98 -14.41
C ALA A 201 16.50 -11.05 -14.91
N ALA A 202 16.35 -11.57 -16.14
CA ALA A 202 15.04 -11.86 -16.71
C ALA A 202 14.40 -13.06 -16.00
N SER A 203 13.11 -12.94 -15.67
CA SER A 203 12.30 -13.98 -15.07
C SER A 203 11.04 -14.16 -15.90
N ALA A 204 10.74 -15.38 -16.30
CA ALA A 204 9.57 -15.68 -17.12
C ALA A 204 8.28 -15.59 -16.30
N LEU A 205 7.26 -14.89 -16.83
CA LEU A 205 5.92 -14.82 -16.24
C LEU A 205 4.91 -15.70 -16.95
N LYS A 206 5.02 -15.82 -18.27
CA LYS A 206 4.07 -16.58 -19.10
C LYS A 206 3.87 -18.04 -18.64
N PRO A 207 4.91 -18.80 -18.23
CA PRO A 207 4.74 -20.16 -17.74
C PRO A 207 3.82 -20.26 -16.51
N ALA A 208 3.90 -19.31 -15.58
CA ALA A 208 3.00 -19.27 -14.41
C ALA A 208 1.55 -18.98 -14.82
N VAL A 209 1.35 -18.14 -15.83
CA VAL A 209 0.02 -17.87 -16.40
C VAL A 209 -0.55 -19.14 -17.06
N ASP A 210 0.26 -19.84 -17.85
CA ASP A 210 -0.17 -21.08 -18.50
C ASP A 210 -0.59 -22.14 -17.47
N GLU A 211 0.18 -22.30 -16.41
CA GLU A 211 -0.13 -23.20 -15.30
C GLU A 211 -1.42 -22.78 -14.59
N ALA A 212 -1.59 -21.49 -14.30
CA ALA A 212 -2.78 -20.97 -13.67
C ALA A 212 -4.03 -21.18 -14.52
N VAL A 213 -3.95 -20.87 -15.81
CA VAL A 213 -5.05 -21.02 -16.76
C VAL A 213 -5.47 -22.49 -16.88
N ALA A 214 -4.51 -23.41 -16.90
CA ALA A 214 -4.80 -24.85 -16.93
C ALA A 214 -5.62 -25.32 -15.72
N LYS A 215 -5.46 -24.68 -14.57
CA LYS A 215 -6.21 -24.97 -13.34
C LYS A 215 -7.63 -24.40 -13.32
N THR A 216 -7.97 -23.51 -14.25
CA THR A 216 -9.28 -22.84 -14.31
C THR A 216 -10.24 -23.49 -15.33
N GLY A 217 -9.87 -24.62 -15.93
CA GLY A 217 -10.67 -25.27 -16.97
C GLY A 217 -10.77 -24.40 -18.22
N ASP A 218 -11.99 -24.23 -18.74
CA ASP A 218 -12.26 -23.47 -19.97
C ASP A 218 -12.62 -21.99 -19.70
N LEU A 219 -12.39 -21.49 -18.49
CA LEU A 219 -12.83 -20.15 -18.09
C LEU A 219 -12.12 -19.05 -18.87
N VAL A 220 -10.79 -19.14 -19.02
CA VAL A 220 -9.98 -18.14 -19.72
C VAL A 220 -9.99 -18.41 -21.23
N ARG A 221 -10.50 -17.46 -22.00
CA ARG A 221 -10.57 -17.56 -23.46
C ARG A 221 -9.33 -17.04 -24.16
N ASN A 222 -8.78 -15.92 -23.66
CA ASN A 222 -7.62 -15.27 -24.24
C ASN A 222 -6.62 -14.85 -23.17
N VAL A 223 -5.35 -14.93 -23.55
CA VAL A 223 -4.21 -14.37 -22.81
C VAL A 223 -3.52 -13.36 -23.71
N LEU A 224 -3.52 -12.12 -23.29
CA LEU A 224 -2.87 -11.00 -23.98
C LEU A 224 -1.48 -10.77 -23.39
N VAL A 225 -0.44 -10.90 -24.20
CA VAL A 225 0.95 -10.97 -23.73
C VAL A 225 1.77 -9.79 -24.22
N VAL A 226 2.35 -9.03 -23.31
CA VAL A 226 3.33 -7.98 -23.61
C VAL A 226 4.72 -8.61 -23.74
N ARG A 227 5.46 -8.28 -24.80
CA ARG A 227 6.85 -8.70 -24.93
C ARG A 227 7.74 -7.72 -24.16
N ARG A 228 8.24 -8.14 -23.01
CA ARG A 228 9.16 -7.32 -22.18
C ARG A 228 10.57 -7.85 -22.21
N THR A 229 10.78 -9.14 -21.97
CA THR A 229 12.11 -9.74 -21.87
C THR A 229 12.59 -10.34 -23.19
N GLY A 230 11.68 -10.74 -24.07
CA GLY A 230 12.01 -11.40 -25.32
C GLY A 230 12.53 -12.83 -25.14
N GLN A 231 12.35 -13.41 -23.94
CA GLN A 231 12.80 -14.77 -23.65
C GLN A 231 12.08 -15.79 -24.52
N ASP A 232 12.78 -16.88 -24.83
CA ASP A 232 12.17 -18.05 -25.43
C ASP A 232 11.20 -18.67 -24.40
N LEU A 233 9.95 -18.81 -24.79
CA LEU A 233 8.90 -19.39 -23.94
C LEU A 233 8.94 -20.93 -23.89
N GLY A 234 9.81 -21.54 -24.70
CA GLY A 234 9.97 -22.98 -24.77
C GLY A 234 8.89 -23.71 -25.59
N GLU A 235 9.07 -25.02 -25.74
CA GLU A 235 8.09 -25.87 -26.41
C GLU A 235 6.79 -25.89 -25.58
N GLY A 236 5.65 -25.63 -26.24
CA GLY A 236 4.34 -25.56 -25.57
C GLY A 236 4.07 -24.27 -24.80
N GLY A 237 5.00 -23.31 -24.82
CA GLY A 237 4.85 -22.01 -24.14
C GLY A 237 3.92 -21.01 -24.84
N TRP A 238 3.35 -21.39 -25.98
CA TRP A 238 2.41 -20.55 -26.73
C TRP A 238 1.26 -21.39 -27.27
N ASN A 239 0.03 -20.99 -26.95
CA ASN A 239 -1.21 -21.59 -27.46
C ASN A 239 -1.84 -20.62 -28.47
N ALA A 240 -1.68 -20.88 -29.76
CA ALA A 240 -2.13 -20.00 -30.84
C ALA A 240 -3.64 -19.75 -30.89
N GLU A 241 -4.46 -20.62 -30.28
CA GLU A 241 -5.92 -20.46 -30.20
C GLU A 241 -6.34 -19.52 -29.07
N ARG A 242 -5.48 -19.33 -28.08
CA ARG A 242 -5.76 -18.57 -26.84
C ARG A 242 -4.90 -17.31 -26.70
N ASP A 243 -3.60 -17.42 -27.00
CA ASP A 243 -2.62 -16.39 -26.73
C ASP A 243 -2.49 -15.42 -27.91
N VAL A 244 -2.43 -14.13 -27.59
CA VAL A 244 -2.20 -13.06 -28.57
C VAL A 244 -1.14 -12.10 -28.06
N TRP A 245 -0.29 -11.62 -28.97
CA TRP A 245 0.69 -10.62 -28.63
C TRP A 245 0.06 -9.23 -28.52
N TRP A 246 0.41 -8.51 -27.47
CA TRP A 246 0.01 -7.12 -27.29
C TRP A 246 0.40 -6.25 -28.51
N HIS A 247 1.63 -6.39 -28.99
CA HIS A 247 2.11 -5.60 -30.14
C HIS A 247 1.38 -5.93 -31.44
N ASP A 248 0.78 -7.10 -31.58
CA ASP A 248 -0.01 -7.43 -32.78
C ASP A 248 -1.43 -6.86 -32.72
N VAL A 249 -2.09 -6.87 -31.57
CA VAL A 249 -3.52 -6.50 -31.46
C VAL A 249 -3.75 -5.12 -30.86
N VAL A 250 -2.89 -4.63 -29.97
CA VAL A 250 -3.01 -3.31 -29.35
C VAL A 250 -2.33 -2.25 -30.23
N ASP A 251 -1.07 -2.44 -30.61
CA ASP A 251 -0.33 -1.45 -31.38
C ASP A 251 -0.94 -1.19 -32.76
N SER A 252 -1.61 -2.19 -33.33
CA SER A 252 -2.31 -2.09 -34.61
C SER A 252 -3.77 -1.61 -34.52
N ALA A 253 -4.32 -1.51 -33.30
CA ALA A 253 -5.69 -1.08 -33.08
C ALA A 253 -5.85 0.41 -33.34
N SER A 254 -7.10 0.85 -33.60
CA SER A 254 -7.42 2.27 -33.71
C SER A 254 -7.23 2.99 -32.37
N ALA A 255 -6.69 4.20 -32.43
CA ALA A 255 -6.65 5.10 -31.29
C ALA A 255 -7.97 5.89 -31.12
N ASP A 256 -8.95 5.65 -31.96
CA ASP A 256 -10.26 6.27 -31.90
C ASP A 256 -11.22 5.35 -31.11
N HIS A 257 -11.57 5.80 -29.91
CA HIS A 257 -12.48 5.10 -29.01
C HIS A 257 -13.32 6.10 -28.24
N GLU A 258 -14.64 6.00 -28.38
CA GLU A 258 -15.59 6.82 -27.63
C GLU A 258 -15.89 6.15 -26.28
N PRO A 259 -15.57 6.78 -25.13
CA PRO A 259 -15.85 6.20 -23.84
C PRO A 259 -17.33 6.32 -23.46
N GLU A 260 -17.88 5.26 -22.89
CA GLU A 260 -19.18 5.27 -22.24
C GLU A 260 -19.04 5.78 -20.80
N MET A 261 -19.98 6.63 -20.35
CA MET A 261 -20.09 6.98 -18.94
C MET A 261 -20.83 5.88 -18.19
N HIS A 262 -20.28 5.48 -17.05
CA HIS A 262 -20.83 4.41 -16.21
C HIS A 262 -21.48 4.98 -14.97
N ASP A 263 -22.42 4.23 -14.37
CA ASP A 263 -22.96 4.57 -13.06
C ASP A 263 -21.84 4.79 -12.05
N SER A 264 -22.02 5.75 -11.15
CA SER A 264 -21.05 6.03 -10.08
C SER A 264 -20.69 4.79 -9.26
N GLU A 265 -21.66 3.90 -9.03
CA GLU A 265 -21.47 2.63 -8.31
C GLU A 265 -21.04 1.46 -9.20
N HIS A 266 -20.74 1.71 -10.47
CA HIS A 266 -20.23 0.66 -11.33
C HIS A 266 -18.88 0.14 -10.80
N PRO A 267 -18.68 -1.19 -10.69
CA PRO A 267 -17.43 -1.78 -10.23
C PRO A 267 -16.21 -1.31 -11.04
N LEU A 268 -15.16 -0.88 -10.35
CA LEU A 268 -13.91 -0.45 -10.95
C LEU A 268 -12.88 -1.57 -10.93
N TYR A 269 -12.67 -2.15 -9.76
CA TYR A 269 -11.75 -3.28 -9.62
C TYR A 269 -12.06 -4.12 -8.38
N VAL A 270 -11.52 -5.32 -8.39
CA VAL A 270 -11.49 -6.24 -7.25
C VAL A 270 -10.03 -6.45 -6.85
N MET A 271 -9.69 -6.09 -5.61
CA MET A 271 -8.35 -6.28 -5.07
C MET A 271 -8.36 -7.37 -4.01
N TYR A 272 -7.60 -8.42 -4.25
CA TYR A 272 -7.52 -9.53 -3.31
C TYR A 272 -6.48 -9.28 -2.23
N THR A 273 -6.87 -9.49 -0.99
CA THR A 273 -5.98 -9.48 0.16
C THR A 273 -5.81 -10.90 0.71
N SER A 274 -4.68 -11.17 1.34
CA SER A 274 -4.50 -12.40 2.10
C SER A 274 -5.34 -12.31 3.38
N GLY A 275 -6.47 -13.02 3.41
CA GLY A 275 -7.28 -13.14 4.62
C GLY A 275 -6.60 -14.01 5.67
N THR A 276 -6.98 -13.82 6.94
CA THR A 276 -6.51 -14.64 8.07
C THR A 276 -6.91 -16.12 7.96
N THR A 277 -7.85 -16.45 7.08
CA THR A 277 -8.40 -17.80 6.89
C THR A 277 -7.77 -18.58 5.72
N GLY A 278 -6.77 -18.01 5.03
CA GLY A 278 -6.14 -18.62 3.87
C GLY A 278 -6.94 -18.54 2.57
N THR A 279 -8.20 -18.12 2.60
CA THR A 279 -9.00 -17.87 1.40
C THR A 279 -8.85 -16.40 1.00
N PRO A 280 -8.43 -16.09 -0.24
CA PRO A 280 -8.33 -14.71 -0.69
C PRO A 280 -9.66 -13.96 -0.56
N THR A 281 -9.60 -12.72 -0.14
CA THR A 281 -10.74 -11.85 0.05
C THR A 281 -10.74 -10.78 -1.04
N GLY A 282 -11.74 -10.78 -1.91
CA GLY A 282 -11.88 -9.81 -3.00
C GLY A 282 -12.54 -8.52 -2.53
N ILE A 283 -11.77 -7.47 -2.38
CA ILE A 283 -12.25 -6.14 -2.00
C ILE A 283 -12.80 -5.45 -3.24
N LEU A 284 -14.10 -5.12 -3.22
CA LEU A 284 -14.75 -4.43 -4.35
C LEU A 284 -14.74 -2.92 -4.15
N HIS A 285 -14.15 -2.21 -5.10
CA HIS A 285 -14.25 -0.76 -5.22
C HIS A 285 -15.06 -0.35 -6.45
N THR A 286 -15.90 0.67 -6.28
CA THR A 286 -16.73 1.27 -7.32
C THR A 286 -16.17 2.64 -7.75
N THR A 287 -16.67 3.18 -8.86
CA THR A 287 -15.95 4.22 -9.62
C THR A 287 -16.01 5.61 -9.02
N GLY A 288 -17.19 6.16 -8.80
CA GLY A 288 -17.35 7.59 -8.50
C GLY A 288 -16.80 8.00 -7.14
N GLY A 289 -17.19 7.29 -6.09
CA GLY A 289 -16.69 7.55 -4.73
C GLY A 289 -15.20 7.29 -4.58
N TYR A 290 -14.72 6.19 -5.15
CA TYR A 290 -13.30 5.84 -5.12
C TYR A 290 -12.43 6.91 -5.79
N LEU A 291 -12.80 7.34 -6.99
CA LEU A 291 -12.05 8.34 -7.72
C LEU A 291 -12.08 9.71 -7.02
N THR A 292 -13.21 10.08 -6.43
CA THR A 292 -13.34 11.29 -5.62
C THR A 292 -12.41 11.25 -4.41
N GLY A 293 -12.46 10.18 -3.64
CA GLY A 293 -11.65 10.02 -2.44
C GLY A 293 -10.16 9.99 -2.73
N THR A 294 -9.72 9.23 -3.73
CA THR A 294 -8.30 9.08 -4.06
C THR A 294 -7.70 10.33 -4.68
N SER A 295 -8.40 10.97 -5.61
CA SER A 295 -7.92 12.20 -6.24
C SER A 295 -7.85 13.36 -5.24
N TYR A 296 -8.86 13.51 -4.39
CA TYR A 296 -8.85 14.54 -3.35
C TYR A 296 -7.71 14.31 -2.35
N THR A 297 -7.57 13.11 -1.81
CA THR A 297 -6.55 12.83 -0.78
C THR A 297 -5.14 12.91 -1.36
N HIS A 298 -4.93 12.50 -2.59
CA HIS A 298 -3.65 12.68 -3.26
C HIS A 298 -3.28 14.16 -3.38
N TRP A 299 -4.21 14.99 -3.82
CA TRP A 299 -4.03 16.44 -3.93
C TRP A 299 -3.81 17.13 -2.57
N ALA A 300 -4.56 16.71 -1.55
CA ALA A 300 -4.54 17.31 -0.22
C ALA A 300 -3.32 16.87 0.61
N VAL A 301 -3.06 15.56 0.68
CA VAL A 301 -2.00 14.98 1.53
C VAL A 301 -0.62 15.28 0.97
N PHE A 302 -0.46 15.20 -0.34
CA PHE A 302 0.82 15.48 -0.98
C PHE A 302 0.97 16.93 -1.45
N ASP A 303 -0.01 17.78 -1.16
CA ASP A 303 0.02 19.20 -1.52
C ASP A 303 0.47 19.41 -2.97
N LEU A 304 -0.13 18.67 -3.88
CA LEU A 304 0.28 18.58 -5.27
C LEU A 304 0.21 19.91 -5.99
N LYS A 305 1.30 20.29 -6.66
CA LYS A 305 1.41 21.44 -7.55
C LYS A 305 1.66 20.99 -8.99
N ASP A 306 1.37 21.87 -9.95
CA ASP A 306 1.47 21.55 -11.38
C ASP A 306 2.87 21.15 -11.83
N ASP A 307 3.90 21.68 -11.19
CA ASP A 307 5.32 21.44 -11.51
C ASP A 307 5.93 20.29 -10.69
N ASP A 308 5.18 19.65 -9.81
CA ASP A 308 5.68 18.53 -9.03
C ASP A 308 5.99 17.31 -9.91
N VAL A 309 7.03 16.60 -9.53
CA VAL A 309 7.31 15.24 -9.99
C VAL A 309 7.11 14.31 -8.80
N TYR A 310 6.06 13.52 -8.87
CA TYR A 310 5.63 12.61 -7.81
C TYR A 310 6.17 11.20 -8.08
N TRP A 311 6.61 10.52 -7.03
CA TRP A 311 7.02 9.12 -7.14
C TRP A 311 6.48 8.31 -5.97
N CYS A 312 5.57 7.39 -6.28
CA CYS A 312 5.11 6.33 -5.39
C CYS A 312 5.82 5.04 -5.78
N THR A 313 6.52 4.43 -4.85
CA THR A 313 7.34 3.23 -5.12
C THR A 313 6.55 1.92 -5.06
N ALA A 314 5.25 1.99 -4.78
CA ALA A 314 4.40 0.81 -4.65
C ALA A 314 4.18 0.11 -5.99
N ASP A 315 4.02 -1.21 -5.94
CA ASP A 315 3.61 -2.04 -7.07
C ASP A 315 2.09 -1.96 -7.26
N VAL A 316 1.63 -1.96 -8.51
CA VAL A 316 0.20 -1.98 -8.84
C VAL A 316 -0.51 -3.26 -8.40
N GLY A 317 0.23 -4.31 -8.07
CA GLY A 317 -0.31 -5.52 -7.44
C GLY A 317 -0.85 -5.30 -6.02
N TRP A 318 -0.67 -4.10 -5.48
CA TRP A 318 -1.17 -3.66 -4.18
C TRP A 318 -2.08 -2.44 -4.34
N VAL A 319 -2.91 -2.19 -3.32
CA VAL A 319 -3.85 -1.07 -3.37
C VAL A 319 -3.16 0.30 -3.47
N THR A 320 -1.99 0.45 -2.89
CA THR A 320 -1.24 1.72 -2.98
C THR A 320 -0.91 2.06 -4.43
N GLY A 321 -0.55 1.07 -5.24
CA GLY A 321 -0.33 1.24 -6.68
C GLY A 321 -1.61 1.57 -7.46
N HIS A 322 -2.77 1.18 -6.96
CA HIS A 322 -4.06 1.59 -7.53
C HIS A 322 -4.41 3.04 -7.16
N SER A 323 -4.47 3.33 -5.87
CA SER A 323 -4.96 4.62 -5.38
C SER A 323 -3.98 5.76 -5.61
N TYR A 324 -2.67 5.52 -5.42
CA TYR A 324 -1.67 6.60 -5.38
C TYR A 324 -0.53 6.44 -6.38
N LEU A 325 -0.66 5.56 -7.36
CA LEU A 325 0.15 5.55 -8.58
C LEU A 325 -0.75 5.70 -9.81
N THR A 326 -1.90 5.04 -9.83
CA THR A 326 -2.79 5.04 -11.00
C THR A 326 -3.91 6.09 -10.88
N TYR A 327 -4.93 5.82 -10.06
CA TYR A 327 -6.16 6.60 -10.10
C TYR A 327 -6.07 7.99 -9.47
N GLY A 328 -5.44 8.13 -8.32
CA GLY A 328 -5.29 9.42 -7.66
C GLY A 328 -4.40 10.39 -8.45
N PRO A 329 -3.15 10.04 -8.70
CA PRO A 329 -2.22 10.91 -9.43
C PRO A 329 -2.67 11.25 -10.85
N LEU A 330 -3.10 10.27 -11.63
CA LEU A 330 -3.55 10.50 -13.00
C LEU A 330 -4.88 11.27 -13.02
N GLY A 331 -5.76 11.01 -12.05
CA GLY A 331 -6.96 11.82 -11.86
C GLY A 331 -6.66 13.31 -11.64
N ASN A 332 -5.53 13.61 -11.02
CA ASN A 332 -5.05 14.99 -10.81
C ASN A 332 -4.17 15.55 -11.93
N GLY A 333 -3.92 14.79 -12.98
CA GLY A 333 -3.02 15.23 -14.05
C GLY A 333 -1.56 15.37 -13.64
N ALA A 334 -1.11 14.59 -12.65
CA ALA A 334 0.25 14.64 -12.14
C ALA A 334 1.27 14.09 -13.13
N THR A 335 2.51 14.54 -13.00
CA THR A 335 3.69 13.91 -13.58
C THR A 335 4.33 13.02 -12.53
N GLN A 336 4.60 11.75 -12.88
CA GLN A 336 5.15 10.81 -11.91
C GLN A 336 6.21 9.90 -12.49
N VAL A 337 7.06 9.40 -11.61
CA VAL A 337 8.03 8.35 -11.92
C VAL A 337 7.39 6.99 -11.70
N MET A 338 7.70 6.05 -12.56
CA MET A 338 7.36 4.64 -12.42
C MET A 338 8.63 3.82 -12.62
N TYR A 339 9.04 3.08 -11.60
CA TYR A 339 10.25 2.28 -11.63
C TYR A 339 9.93 0.78 -11.62
N GLU A 340 10.55 0.03 -12.53
CA GLU A 340 10.36 -1.42 -12.70
C GLU A 340 10.96 -2.24 -11.56
N GLY A 341 11.97 -1.73 -10.89
CA GLY A 341 12.79 -2.50 -9.95
C GLY A 341 12.39 -2.35 -8.47
N THR A 342 13.24 -2.93 -7.64
CA THR A 342 13.14 -2.95 -6.18
C THR A 342 14.13 -1.97 -5.54
N PRO A 343 14.08 -1.73 -4.20
CA PRO A 343 15.07 -0.91 -3.52
C PRO A 343 16.48 -1.49 -3.69
N GLU A 344 17.34 -0.77 -4.39
CA GLU A 344 18.73 -1.11 -4.62
C GLU A 344 19.64 0.01 -4.19
N ARG A 345 20.89 -0.33 -3.87
CA ARG A 345 21.91 0.65 -3.49
C ARG A 345 22.05 1.74 -4.55
N GLY A 346 21.78 2.99 -4.20
CA GLY A 346 21.97 4.15 -5.03
C GLY A 346 20.95 4.33 -6.16
N ARG A 347 20.20 3.31 -6.55
CA ARG A 347 19.34 3.38 -7.73
C ARG A 347 18.18 4.35 -7.54
N TRP A 348 17.52 4.31 -6.40
CA TRP A 348 16.40 5.20 -6.10
C TRP A 348 16.85 6.66 -5.97
N TRP A 349 18.01 6.88 -5.37
CA TRP A 349 18.57 8.24 -5.23
C TRP A 349 19.00 8.80 -6.58
N GLN A 350 19.54 7.97 -7.47
CA GLN A 350 19.85 8.35 -8.84
C GLN A 350 18.59 8.78 -9.60
N ILE A 351 17.48 8.06 -9.45
CA ILE A 351 16.19 8.38 -10.08
C ILE A 351 15.66 9.72 -9.54
N ILE A 352 15.70 9.93 -8.23
CA ILE A 352 15.28 11.21 -7.63
C ILE A 352 16.10 12.37 -8.20
N GLN A 353 17.42 12.20 -8.29
CA GLN A 353 18.32 13.21 -8.86
C GLN A 353 18.02 13.48 -10.33
N ASP A 354 17.92 12.43 -11.15
CA ASP A 354 17.76 12.53 -12.60
C ASP A 354 16.43 13.17 -13.00
N TYR A 355 15.37 12.80 -12.33
CA TYR A 355 14.00 13.28 -12.63
C TYR A 355 13.56 14.44 -11.74
N LYS A 356 14.41 14.89 -10.83
CA LYS A 356 14.10 15.96 -9.88
C LYS A 356 12.77 15.72 -9.15
N VAL A 357 12.63 14.51 -8.60
CA VAL A 357 11.46 14.13 -7.82
C VAL A 357 11.27 15.10 -6.67
N SER A 358 10.06 15.62 -6.50
CA SER A 358 9.71 16.59 -5.46
C SER A 358 8.85 16.01 -4.35
N ILE A 359 8.09 14.95 -4.64
CA ILE A 359 7.26 14.23 -3.68
C ILE A 359 7.60 12.74 -3.76
N PHE A 360 8.00 12.16 -2.63
CA PHE A 360 8.43 10.77 -2.56
C PHE A 360 7.62 10.01 -1.53
N TYR A 361 6.94 8.94 -1.97
CA TYR A 361 6.00 8.14 -1.17
C TYR A 361 6.43 6.67 -1.18
N THR A 362 6.84 6.16 -0.04
CA THR A 362 7.35 4.79 0.07
C THR A 362 7.01 4.13 1.40
N ALA A 363 7.35 2.86 1.55
CA ALA A 363 7.07 2.09 2.75
C ALA A 363 8.23 2.15 3.77
N PRO A 364 7.94 2.07 5.08
CA PRO A 364 8.97 2.01 6.12
C PRO A 364 9.99 0.89 5.92
N THR A 365 9.59 -0.24 5.38
CA THR A 365 10.49 -1.36 5.05
C THR A 365 11.61 -0.94 4.11
N ALA A 366 11.31 -0.15 3.08
CA ALA A 366 12.33 0.38 2.18
C ALA A 366 13.29 1.33 2.90
N ILE A 367 12.73 2.21 3.74
CA ILE A 367 13.54 3.16 4.53
C ILE A 367 14.51 2.39 5.45
N ARG A 368 14.04 1.38 6.16
CA ARG A 368 14.89 0.54 7.03
C ARG A 368 15.99 -0.18 6.25
N THR A 369 15.68 -0.65 5.04
CA THR A 369 16.69 -1.26 4.15
C THR A 369 17.81 -0.27 3.84
N PHE A 370 17.47 0.98 3.52
CA PHE A 370 18.47 2.01 3.24
C PHE A 370 19.23 2.46 4.49
N MET A 371 18.57 2.50 5.64
CA MET A 371 19.25 2.76 6.93
C MET A 371 20.33 1.71 7.20
N LYS A 372 20.02 0.44 6.96
CA LYS A 372 20.95 -0.67 7.13
C LYS A 372 22.20 -0.53 6.25
N GLN A 373 22.03 0.00 5.04
CA GLN A 373 23.12 0.22 4.09
C GLN A 373 23.99 1.44 4.42
N GLY A 374 23.49 2.41 5.18
CA GLY A 374 24.22 3.59 5.62
C GLY A 374 23.86 4.85 4.82
N ARG A 375 24.09 6.02 5.46
CA ARG A 375 23.78 7.32 4.86
C ARG A 375 24.75 7.76 3.76
N GLU A 376 25.92 7.16 3.67
CA GLU A 376 26.95 7.52 2.69
C GLU A 376 26.44 7.36 1.25
N ILE A 377 25.52 6.43 1.03
CA ILE A 377 24.96 6.17 -0.30
C ILE A 377 24.05 7.32 -0.73
N PRO A 378 22.95 7.65 -0.01
CA PRO A 378 22.13 8.80 -0.40
C PRO A 378 22.86 10.14 -0.35
N ASP A 379 23.84 10.33 0.56
CA ASP A 379 24.65 11.54 0.63
C ASP A 379 25.46 11.80 -0.65
N GLY A 380 25.70 10.77 -1.47
CA GLY A 380 26.38 10.89 -2.76
C GLY A 380 25.52 11.44 -3.90
N TYR A 381 24.24 11.73 -3.67
CA TYR A 381 23.29 12.19 -4.68
C TYR A 381 22.68 13.54 -4.32
N ASP A 382 22.21 14.25 -5.36
CA ASP A 382 21.47 15.51 -5.17
C ASP A 382 19.98 15.21 -4.98
N LEU A 383 19.52 15.24 -3.72
CA LEU A 383 18.13 15.05 -3.34
C LEU A 383 17.40 16.38 -3.05
N SER A 384 18.01 17.52 -3.42
CA SER A 384 17.49 18.86 -3.09
C SER A 384 16.17 19.22 -3.76
N SER A 385 15.76 18.46 -4.80
CA SER A 385 14.44 18.63 -5.42
C SER A 385 13.29 18.19 -4.53
N LEU A 386 13.53 17.32 -3.56
CA LEU A 386 12.49 16.83 -2.65
C LEU A 386 11.96 17.98 -1.77
N ARG A 387 10.64 18.09 -1.68
CA ARG A 387 9.94 19.03 -0.82
C ARG A 387 8.98 18.35 0.17
N LEU A 388 8.54 17.13 -0.11
CA LEU A 388 7.61 16.36 0.71
C LEU A 388 7.92 14.87 0.64
N LEU A 389 7.91 14.21 1.78
CA LEU A 389 8.08 12.78 1.93
C LEU A 389 6.81 12.14 2.48
N GLY A 390 6.54 10.90 2.11
CA GLY A 390 5.42 10.15 2.63
C GLY A 390 5.80 8.72 3.00
N SER A 391 5.01 8.13 3.89
CA SER A 391 5.16 6.75 4.36
C SER A 391 3.82 6.03 4.36
N VAL A 392 3.82 4.76 3.96
CA VAL A 392 2.62 3.95 3.78
C VAL A 392 2.87 2.47 4.10
N GLY A 393 1.81 1.79 4.51
CA GLY A 393 1.73 0.34 4.60
C GLY A 393 1.87 -0.21 6.01
N GLU A 394 2.61 0.44 6.86
CA GLU A 394 2.79 0.09 8.27
C GLU A 394 3.15 1.35 9.07
N PRO A 395 3.00 1.35 10.41
CA PRO A 395 3.52 2.44 11.22
C PRO A 395 5.02 2.58 11.04
N ILE A 396 5.50 3.80 10.82
CA ILE A 396 6.93 4.07 10.77
C ILE A 396 7.46 4.29 12.19
N ASN A 397 8.50 3.56 12.59
CA ASN A 397 9.08 3.79 13.90
C ASN A 397 9.83 5.15 13.94
N PRO A 398 9.96 5.76 15.14
CA PRO A 398 10.55 7.09 15.26
C PRO A 398 11.97 7.21 14.69
N GLU A 399 12.80 6.19 14.82
CA GLU A 399 14.18 6.23 14.31
C GLU A 399 14.23 6.23 12.79
N ALA A 400 13.38 5.44 12.13
CA ALA A 400 13.26 5.47 10.67
C ALA A 400 12.68 6.80 10.18
N TYR A 401 11.70 7.35 10.88
CA TYR A 401 11.14 8.67 10.59
C TYR A 401 12.22 9.76 10.63
N ILE A 402 13.03 9.80 11.68
CA ILE A 402 14.10 10.80 11.84
C ILE A 402 15.16 10.62 10.76
N TRP A 403 15.59 9.41 10.49
CA TRP A 403 16.55 9.12 9.42
C TRP A 403 16.03 9.58 8.05
N TYR A 404 14.76 9.27 7.77
CA TYR A 404 14.08 9.66 6.53
C TYR A 404 14.05 11.17 6.38
N ARG A 405 13.67 11.86 7.45
CA ARG A 405 13.61 13.33 7.48
C ARG A 405 14.99 13.97 7.31
N GLU A 406 16.00 13.49 8.03
CA GLU A 406 17.34 14.08 8.03
C GLU A 406 18.13 13.73 6.79
N VAL A 407 18.24 12.45 6.46
CA VAL A 407 19.11 11.96 5.39
C VAL A 407 18.50 12.15 4.00
N ILE A 408 17.25 11.79 3.83
CA ILE A 408 16.57 11.91 2.53
C ILE A 408 15.93 13.30 2.37
N GLY A 409 15.24 13.77 3.38
CA GLY A 409 14.54 15.06 3.35
C GLY A 409 15.40 16.29 3.63
N GLY A 410 16.65 16.10 4.03
CA GLY A 410 17.58 17.21 4.30
C GLY A 410 17.11 18.16 5.41
N GLU A 411 16.34 17.67 6.37
CA GLU A 411 15.71 18.41 7.48
C GLU A 411 14.70 19.49 7.03
N ARG A 412 14.42 19.62 5.75
CA ARG A 412 13.49 20.61 5.18
C ARG A 412 12.13 20.03 4.79
N CYS A 413 12.09 18.72 4.45
CA CYS A 413 10.86 18.07 3.98
C CYS A 413 10.02 17.59 5.14
N PRO A 414 8.73 17.97 5.25
CA PRO A 414 7.82 17.31 6.15
C PRO A 414 7.55 15.87 5.67
N ILE A 415 7.17 15.01 6.61
CA ILE A 415 6.78 13.64 6.33
C ILE A 415 5.28 13.49 6.59
N VAL A 416 4.55 12.98 5.61
CA VAL A 416 3.17 12.53 5.79
C VAL A 416 3.18 11.03 6.04
N ASP A 417 2.94 10.64 7.28
CA ASP A 417 2.78 9.25 7.69
C ASP A 417 1.30 8.91 7.56
N THR A 418 0.95 8.07 6.60
CA THR A 418 -0.42 7.83 6.20
C THR A 418 -0.93 6.49 6.71
N TRP A 419 -2.15 6.49 7.23
CA TRP A 419 -2.86 5.27 7.52
C TRP A 419 -4.09 5.12 6.62
N TRP A 420 -4.18 3.98 6.01
CA TRP A 420 -5.33 3.53 5.23
C TRP A 420 -5.17 2.04 4.89
N GLN A 421 -6.17 1.46 4.27
CA GLN A 421 -6.21 0.03 3.97
C GLN A 421 -6.65 -0.19 2.54
N THR A 422 -6.49 -1.42 2.04
CA THR A 422 -7.13 -1.86 0.79
C THR A 422 -8.64 -1.60 0.85
N GLU A 423 -9.24 -1.91 1.99
CA GLU A 423 -10.67 -1.73 2.26
C GLU A 423 -11.10 -0.27 2.25
N THR A 424 -10.26 0.62 2.72
CA THR A 424 -10.63 2.05 2.75
C THR A 424 -10.44 2.76 1.40
N GLY A 425 -9.59 2.24 0.55
CA GLY A 425 -9.32 2.76 -0.79
C GLY A 425 -8.62 4.11 -0.86
N GLN A 426 -8.72 4.91 0.18
CA GLN A 426 -8.13 6.25 0.30
C GLN A 426 -7.48 6.42 1.66
N ILE A 427 -6.56 7.37 1.76
CA ILE A 427 -5.95 7.79 3.03
C ILE A 427 -7.02 8.39 3.93
N LEU A 428 -7.08 7.92 5.18
CA LEU A 428 -8.03 8.41 6.18
C LEU A 428 -7.36 9.16 7.33
N ILE A 429 -6.13 8.81 7.68
CA ILE A 429 -5.36 9.46 8.75
C ILE A 429 -4.01 9.87 8.19
N SER A 430 -3.68 11.13 8.33
CA SER A 430 -2.40 11.70 7.86
C SER A 430 -2.26 13.11 8.40
N PRO A 431 -1.04 13.61 8.61
CA PRO A 431 -0.87 15.05 8.69
C PRO A 431 -1.23 15.67 7.34
N LEU A 432 -1.78 16.90 7.38
CA LEU A 432 -1.82 17.80 6.22
C LEU A 432 -0.54 18.64 6.26
N PRO A 433 0.31 18.59 5.24
CA PRO A 433 1.69 19.07 5.37
C PRO A 433 1.83 20.58 5.60
N GLY A 434 0.81 21.36 5.26
CA GLY A 434 0.77 22.80 5.50
C GLY A 434 0.07 23.23 6.78
N VAL A 435 -0.52 22.30 7.53
CA VAL A 435 -1.39 22.58 8.67
C VAL A 435 -0.94 21.84 9.92
N THR A 436 -0.63 20.56 9.79
CA THR A 436 -0.41 19.64 10.91
C THR A 436 1.09 19.46 11.13
N ALA A 437 1.53 19.69 12.37
CA ALA A 437 2.88 19.30 12.76
C ALA A 437 3.06 17.79 12.66
N GLY A 438 4.30 17.34 12.42
CA GLY A 438 4.65 15.91 12.42
C GLY A 438 5.24 15.49 13.75
N LYS A 439 4.85 14.30 14.21
CA LYS A 439 5.47 13.62 15.36
C LYS A 439 6.03 12.28 14.87
N PRO A 440 7.31 11.98 15.12
CA PRO A 440 7.88 10.69 14.70
C PRO A 440 7.08 9.49 15.18
N GLY A 441 6.49 8.74 14.24
CA GLY A 441 5.70 7.55 14.55
C GLY A 441 4.19 7.74 14.65
N SER A 442 3.70 8.97 14.59
CA SER A 442 2.26 9.26 14.61
C SER A 442 1.72 9.55 13.21
N ALA A 443 0.55 9.00 12.89
CA ALA A 443 -0.21 9.38 11.70
C ALA A 443 -1.01 10.69 11.89
N MET A 444 -0.99 11.24 13.06
CA MET A 444 -1.52 12.52 13.50
C MET A 444 -3.05 12.58 13.57
N LYS A 445 -3.71 13.03 12.50
CA LYS A 445 -5.14 13.36 12.55
C LYS A 445 -5.93 12.65 11.48
N ALA A 446 -7.19 12.33 11.79
CA ALA A 446 -8.17 12.01 10.77
C ALA A 446 -8.24 13.17 9.76
N LEU A 447 -8.21 12.83 8.47
CA LEU A 447 -8.36 13.84 7.41
C LEU A 447 -9.75 14.48 7.46
N PRO A 448 -9.88 15.73 6.97
CA PRO A 448 -11.20 16.33 6.82
C PRO A 448 -12.14 15.40 6.04
N GLY A 449 -13.38 15.25 6.52
CA GLY A 449 -14.38 14.39 5.89
C GLY A 449 -14.32 12.91 6.29
N THR A 450 -13.46 12.52 7.26
CA THR A 450 -13.39 11.17 7.81
C THR A 450 -13.76 11.17 9.29
N ALA A 451 -14.50 10.13 9.73
CA ALA A 451 -15.04 10.03 11.09
C ALA A 451 -14.32 8.91 11.86
N ILE A 452 -13.05 9.13 12.15
CA ILE A 452 -12.19 8.19 12.88
C ILE A 452 -12.41 8.35 14.39
N ASP A 453 -12.40 7.22 15.10
CA ASP A 453 -12.40 7.21 16.56
C ASP A 453 -11.56 6.05 17.09
N VAL A 454 -11.15 6.16 18.34
CA VAL A 454 -10.49 5.09 19.09
C VAL A 454 -11.42 4.73 20.26
N VAL A 455 -11.82 3.47 20.34
CA VAL A 455 -12.86 3.01 21.27
C VAL A 455 -12.39 1.86 22.14
N ASN A 456 -13.03 1.69 23.30
CA ASN A 456 -12.88 0.53 24.16
C ASN A 456 -13.77 -0.64 23.69
N ASP A 457 -13.82 -1.73 24.46
CA ASP A 457 -14.62 -2.91 24.11
C ASP A 457 -16.15 -2.62 24.03
N GLU A 458 -16.63 -1.60 24.72
CA GLU A 458 -18.03 -1.15 24.72
C GLU A 458 -18.32 -0.10 23.66
N ALA A 459 -17.39 0.11 22.71
CA ALA A 459 -17.51 1.12 21.66
C ALA A 459 -17.57 2.58 22.14
N GLN A 460 -17.08 2.85 23.34
CA GLN A 460 -16.98 4.20 23.88
C GLN A 460 -15.62 4.82 23.50
N SER A 461 -15.64 6.10 23.14
CA SER A 461 -14.39 6.85 22.89
C SER A 461 -13.49 6.80 24.12
N VAL A 462 -12.21 6.45 23.90
CA VAL A 462 -11.25 6.31 25.01
C VAL A 462 -10.76 7.66 25.56
N GLY A 463 -10.84 8.71 24.74
CA GLY A 463 -10.32 10.03 25.11
C GLY A 463 -8.79 10.13 25.01
N GLU A 464 -8.28 11.36 25.19
CA GLU A 464 -6.87 11.67 25.13
C GLU A 464 -6.07 10.89 26.18
N GLY A 465 -4.87 10.45 25.81
CA GLY A 465 -3.97 9.69 26.67
C GLY A 465 -4.25 8.19 26.74
N ASN A 466 -5.26 7.68 26.05
CA ASN A 466 -5.68 6.28 26.15
C ASN A 466 -5.61 5.55 24.81
N GLY A 467 -5.49 4.22 24.87
CA GLY A 467 -5.49 3.33 23.73
C GLY A 467 -6.73 2.47 23.62
N GLY A 468 -6.97 1.93 22.43
CA GLY A 468 -8.11 1.07 22.14
C GLY A 468 -8.10 0.55 20.71
N TYR A 469 -9.29 0.45 20.14
CA TYR A 469 -9.51 -0.07 18.80
C TYR A 469 -9.85 1.07 17.83
N LEU A 470 -9.23 1.04 16.64
CA LEU A 470 -9.52 2.01 15.61
C LEU A 470 -10.83 1.65 14.91
N VAL A 471 -11.75 2.60 14.85
CA VAL A 471 -13.04 2.46 14.17
C VAL A 471 -13.32 3.67 13.29
N ILE A 472 -14.18 3.49 12.29
CA ILE A 472 -14.68 4.56 11.45
C ILE A 472 -16.19 4.62 11.63
N ARG A 473 -16.70 5.78 12.06
CA ARG A 473 -18.09 5.95 12.47
C ARG A 473 -19.06 6.24 11.32
N GLU A 474 -18.56 6.82 10.23
CA GLU A 474 -19.37 7.23 9.09
C GLU A 474 -18.75 6.74 7.79
N PRO A 475 -19.55 6.42 6.77
CA PRO A 475 -19.01 6.06 5.45
C PRO A 475 -18.13 7.17 4.84
N TRP A 476 -17.22 6.76 4.01
CA TRP A 476 -16.35 7.64 3.23
C TRP A 476 -16.41 7.23 1.74
N PRO A 477 -16.05 8.13 0.81
CA PRO A 477 -16.33 7.88 -0.62
C PRO A 477 -15.67 6.63 -1.20
N ALA A 478 -14.42 6.34 -0.85
CA ALA A 478 -13.68 5.17 -1.36
C ALA A 478 -13.82 3.93 -0.47
N MET A 479 -14.82 3.89 0.42
CA MET A 479 -15.12 2.70 1.23
C MET A 479 -15.40 1.51 0.31
N LEU A 480 -14.83 0.33 0.63
CA LEU A 480 -15.21 -0.90 -0.05
C LEU A 480 -16.74 -1.04 -0.04
N ARG A 481 -17.30 -1.50 -1.15
CA ARG A 481 -18.75 -1.66 -1.22
C ARG A 481 -19.23 -2.98 -0.65
N THR A 482 -18.44 -4.01 -0.85
CA THR A 482 -18.64 -5.36 -0.29
C THR A 482 -17.38 -6.19 -0.55
N LEU A 483 -17.42 -7.45 -0.16
CA LEU A 483 -16.49 -8.48 -0.65
C LEU A 483 -17.11 -9.15 -1.88
N TRP A 484 -16.31 -9.33 -2.91
CA TRP A 484 -16.79 -9.90 -4.18
C TRP A 484 -17.47 -11.25 -3.95
N GLY A 485 -18.75 -11.31 -4.30
CA GLY A 485 -19.56 -12.53 -4.19
C GLY A 485 -19.93 -12.96 -2.77
N ASP A 486 -19.62 -12.17 -1.73
CA ASP A 486 -19.85 -12.58 -0.34
C ASP A 486 -20.20 -11.39 0.59
N ASP A 487 -21.43 -10.91 0.46
CA ASP A 487 -21.96 -9.82 1.28
C ASP A 487 -22.01 -10.16 2.78
N GLN A 488 -22.26 -11.44 3.08
CA GLN A 488 -22.32 -11.86 4.48
C GLN A 488 -20.95 -11.81 5.15
N ARG A 489 -19.89 -12.25 4.46
CA ARG A 489 -18.52 -12.13 4.97
C ARG A 489 -18.10 -10.69 5.16
N PHE A 490 -18.55 -9.77 4.29
CA PHE A 490 -18.34 -8.34 4.46
C PHE A 490 -18.92 -7.83 5.78
N LYS A 491 -20.16 -8.20 6.09
CA LYS A 491 -20.80 -7.85 7.37
C LYS A 491 -20.07 -8.46 8.55
N ASP A 492 -19.76 -9.74 8.47
CA ASP A 492 -19.16 -10.49 9.58
C ASP A 492 -17.74 -10.01 9.88
N THR A 493 -16.97 -9.66 8.88
CA THR A 493 -15.55 -9.27 9.03
C THR A 493 -15.40 -7.85 9.58
N TYR A 494 -16.16 -6.89 9.07
CA TYR A 494 -15.92 -5.47 9.33
C TYR A 494 -16.98 -4.79 10.21
N TRP A 495 -18.17 -5.37 10.32
CA TRP A 495 -19.33 -4.69 10.91
C TRP A 495 -20.02 -5.44 12.05
N SER A 496 -19.53 -6.62 12.41
CA SER A 496 -20.17 -7.47 13.40
C SER A 496 -19.74 -7.18 14.84
N ARG A 497 -18.58 -6.58 15.04
CA ARG A 497 -18.06 -6.33 16.38
C ARG A 497 -18.91 -5.30 17.13
N TRP A 498 -19.25 -4.20 16.47
CA TRP A 498 -20.16 -3.17 16.98
C TRP A 498 -21.07 -2.70 15.86
N GLU A 499 -22.33 -2.56 16.16
CA GLU A 499 -23.30 -2.09 15.19
C GLU A 499 -22.98 -0.67 14.71
N GLY A 500 -22.97 -0.46 13.40
CA GLY A 500 -22.75 0.84 12.77
C GLY A 500 -21.33 1.36 12.78
N LEU A 501 -20.35 0.59 13.27
CA LEU A 501 -18.95 0.95 13.29
C LEU A 501 -18.11 0.03 12.38
N TYR A 502 -17.35 0.64 11.47
CA TYR A 502 -16.35 -0.10 10.71
C TYR A 502 -15.18 -0.44 11.62
N PHE A 503 -14.87 -1.72 11.76
CA PHE A 503 -13.75 -2.22 12.54
C PHE A 503 -12.53 -2.40 11.64
N ALA A 504 -11.52 -1.56 11.83
CA ALA A 504 -10.31 -1.57 11.01
C ALA A 504 -9.38 -2.77 11.28
N GLY A 505 -9.51 -3.40 12.44
CA GLY A 505 -8.61 -4.46 12.86
C GLY A 505 -7.27 -3.97 13.40
N ASP A 506 -7.12 -2.67 13.60
CA ASP A 506 -5.93 -2.04 14.15
C ASP A 506 -6.17 -1.51 15.56
N GLY A 507 -5.14 -1.67 16.41
CA GLY A 507 -5.06 -0.96 17.67
C GLY A 507 -4.52 0.45 17.44
N ALA A 508 -4.98 1.38 18.28
CA ALA A 508 -4.54 2.77 18.20
C ALA A 508 -4.55 3.40 19.60
N LYS A 509 -3.80 4.46 19.76
CA LYS A 509 -3.87 5.32 20.95
C LYS A 509 -4.02 6.78 20.53
N LEU A 510 -4.62 7.56 21.41
CA LEU A 510 -4.59 9.02 21.32
C LEU A 510 -3.57 9.52 22.33
N ASP A 511 -2.66 10.40 21.90
CA ASP A 511 -1.77 11.06 22.83
C ASP A 511 -2.51 12.20 23.59
N GLU A 512 -1.78 12.93 24.43
CA GLU A 512 -2.34 14.02 25.22
C GLU A 512 -2.84 15.20 24.39
N ASP A 513 -2.38 15.32 23.14
CA ASP A 513 -2.84 16.31 22.16
C ASP A 513 -3.98 15.79 21.27
N GLY A 514 -4.41 14.55 21.46
CA GLY A 514 -5.43 13.89 20.64
C GLY A 514 -4.92 13.37 19.30
N ASP A 515 -3.61 13.30 19.10
CA ASP A 515 -3.02 12.75 17.88
C ASP A 515 -3.01 11.22 17.90
N ILE A 516 -3.21 10.62 16.72
CA ILE A 516 -3.44 9.19 16.56
C ILE A 516 -2.13 8.45 16.31
N TRP A 517 -1.89 7.42 17.11
CA TRP A 517 -0.77 6.49 16.95
C TRP A 517 -1.31 5.11 16.63
N LEU A 518 -0.90 4.54 15.50
CA LEU A 518 -1.26 3.17 15.15
C LEU A 518 -0.32 2.21 15.87
N LEU A 519 -0.91 1.20 16.52
CA LEU A 519 -0.17 0.23 17.35
C LEU A 519 -0.07 -1.16 16.70
N GLY A 520 -0.40 -1.23 15.40
CA GLY A 520 -0.39 -2.49 14.65
C GLY A 520 -1.71 -3.24 14.72
N ARG A 521 -1.73 -4.44 14.16
CA ARG A 521 -2.93 -5.27 14.11
C ARG A 521 -3.36 -5.71 15.51
N VAL A 522 -4.65 -5.75 15.76
CA VAL A 522 -5.21 -6.20 17.05
C VAL A 522 -4.73 -7.61 17.39
N ASP A 523 -4.55 -8.47 16.39
CA ASP A 523 -4.06 -9.84 16.56
C ASP A 523 -2.60 -9.91 17.04
N ASP A 524 -1.83 -8.84 16.88
CA ASP A 524 -0.43 -8.73 17.29
C ASP A 524 -0.24 -8.11 18.67
N VAL A 525 -1.30 -7.75 19.36
CA VAL A 525 -1.24 -7.26 20.75
C VAL A 525 -0.92 -8.42 21.70
N MET A 526 0.07 -8.21 22.54
CA MET A 526 0.51 -9.20 23.54
C MET A 526 -0.19 -8.99 24.88
N ASN A 527 -0.46 -10.07 25.58
CA ASN A 527 -0.96 -10.04 26.97
C ASN A 527 0.11 -10.58 27.91
N ILE A 528 0.83 -9.66 28.56
CA ILE A 528 1.95 -9.97 29.46
C ILE A 528 1.50 -9.66 30.89
N SER A 529 1.37 -10.70 31.73
CA SER A 529 0.96 -10.55 33.14
C SER A 529 -0.32 -9.68 33.32
N GLY A 530 -1.28 -9.83 32.44
CA GLY A 530 -2.52 -9.05 32.46
C GLY A 530 -2.45 -7.66 31.80
N HIS A 531 -1.30 -7.25 31.31
CA HIS A 531 -1.11 -6.00 30.58
C HIS A 531 -1.12 -6.25 29.07
N ARG A 532 -1.84 -5.38 28.34
CA ARG A 532 -1.87 -5.43 26.88
C ARG A 532 -0.77 -4.53 26.31
N LEU A 533 0.23 -5.13 25.72
CA LEU A 533 1.39 -4.44 25.16
C LEU A 533 1.40 -4.52 23.65
N SER A 534 1.71 -3.39 23.00
CA SER A 534 1.90 -3.32 21.56
C SER A 534 3.26 -3.86 21.16
N THR A 535 3.30 -4.71 20.14
CA THR A 535 4.56 -5.14 19.54
C THR A 535 5.31 -3.96 18.92
N THR A 536 4.61 -3.01 18.33
CA THR A 536 5.16 -1.82 17.66
C THR A 536 6.01 -0.96 18.60
N GLU A 537 5.55 -0.73 19.83
CA GLU A 537 6.31 0.09 20.80
C GLU A 537 7.64 -0.58 21.20
N ILE A 538 7.65 -1.88 21.35
CA ILE A 538 8.87 -2.64 21.69
C ILE A 538 9.81 -2.73 20.49
N GLU A 539 9.27 -2.93 19.28
CA GLU A 539 10.05 -2.87 18.05
C GLU A 539 10.73 -1.51 17.87
N SER A 540 10.03 -0.42 18.14
CA SER A 540 10.57 0.93 18.10
C SER A 540 11.70 1.13 19.11
N ALA A 541 11.55 0.61 20.32
CA ALA A 541 12.59 0.66 21.34
C ALA A 541 13.84 -0.10 20.90
N LEU A 542 13.69 -1.28 20.31
CA LEU A 542 14.82 -2.04 19.78
C LEU A 542 15.54 -1.31 18.65
N VAL A 543 14.82 -0.75 17.71
CA VAL A 543 15.39 -0.02 16.57
C VAL A 543 16.07 1.29 17.00
N SER A 544 15.71 1.85 18.15
CA SER A 544 16.41 3.02 18.72
C SER A 544 17.85 2.71 19.16
N HIS A 545 18.20 1.44 19.33
CA HIS A 545 19.57 1.03 19.64
C HIS A 545 20.47 1.19 18.40
N PRO A 546 21.68 1.79 18.54
CA PRO A 546 22.55 2.07 17.40
C PRO A 546 22.95 0.87 16.54
N LYS A 547 22.95 -0.32 17.10
CA LYS A 547 23.35 -1.57 16.42
C LYS A 547 22.20 -2.24 15.66
N VAL A 548 20.94 -1.85 15.90
CA VAL A 548 19.76 -2.51 15.33
C VAL A 548 19.29 -1.82 14.07
N ALA A 549 19.10 -2.56 12.99
CA ALA A 549 18.52 -2.08 11.72
C ALA A 549 17.00 -2.30 11.68
N GLU A 550 16.54 -3.49 12.04
CA GLU A 550 15.12 -3.86 12.07
C GLU A 550 14.82 -4.74 13.27
N ALA A 551 13.57 -4.75 13.69
CA ALA A 551 13.10 -5.62 14.74
C ALA A 551 11.66 -6.07 14.46
N ALA A 552 11.34 -7.29 14.86
CA ALA A 552 9.98 -7.79 14.92
C ALA A 552 9.76 -8.45 16.28
N VAL A 553 8.60 -8.19 16.88
CA VAL A 553 8.25 -8.67 18.22
C VAL A 553 6.96 -9.49 18.14
N VAL A 554 6.95 -10.61 18.84
CA VAL A 554 5.77 -11.47 19.00
C VAL A 554 5.57 -11.85 20.47
N GLY A 555 4.33 -12.15 20.84
CA GLY A 555 4.01 -12.75 22.12
C GLY A 555 3.99 -14.26 22.02
N ALA A 556 4.95 -14.94 22.63
CA ALA A 556 4.98 -16.40 22.70
C ALA A 556 4.27 -16.89 23.96
N ALA A 557 3.59 -18.03 23.89
CA ALA A 557 2.92 -18.61 25.04
C ALA A 557 3.89 -18.83 26.21
N ASP A 558 3.46 -18.45 27.41
CA ASP A 558 4.22 -18.56 28.66
C ASP A 558 3.30 -18.95 29.81
N GLU A 559 3.66 -19.97 30.55
CA GLU A 559 2.83 -20.50 31.63
C GLU A 559 2.69 -19.54 32.82
N THR A 560 3.68 -18.69 33.05
CA THR A 560 3.69 -17.75 34.17
C THR A 560 3.02 -16.43 33.87
N THR A 561 3.30 -15.85 32.69
CA THR A 561 2.88 -14.50 32.31
C THR A 561 1.75 -14.47 31.29
N GLY A 562 1.28 -15.65 30.84
CA GLY A 562 0.33 -15.82 29.74
C GLY A 562 1.03 -15.78 28.39
N GLN A 563 1.72 -14.70 28.11
CA GLN A 563 2.64 -14.55 26.97
C GLN A 563 3.96 -13.93 27.46
N ALA A 564 5.03 -14.20 26.74
CA ALA A 564 6.32 -13.56 26.93
C ALA A 564 6.72 -12.81 25.67
N VAL A 565 7.43 -11.70 25.85
CA VAL A 565 7.97 -10.93 24.74
C VAL A 565 9.13 -11.67 24.10
N CYS A 566 9.02 -11.99 22.81
CA CYS A 566 10.07 -12.57 22.00
C CYS A 566 10.39 -11.63 20.83
N ALA A 567 11.65 -11.29 20.65
CA ALA A 567 12.10 -10.38 19.63
C ALA A 567 13.05 -11.05 18.64
N PHE A 568 12.96 -10.61 17.39
CA PHE A 568 13.86 -10.98 16.30
C PHE A 568 14.46 -9.69 15.76
N VAL A 569 15.79 -9.59 15.73
CA VAL A 569 16.48 -8.37 15.34
C VAL A 569 17.44 -8.61 14.18
N ILE A 570 17.51 -7.65 13.27
CA ILE A 570 18.54 -7.56 12.25
C ILE A 570 19.50 -6.47 12.68
N LEU A 571 20.78 -6.77 12.74
CA LEU A 571 21.81 -5.80 13.08
C LEU A 571 22.21 -4.99 11.85
N ARG A 572 22.67 -3.75 12.08
CA ARG A 572 23.27 -2.94 11.02
C ARG A 572 24.55 -3.58 10.52
N GLU A 573 24.87 -3.41 9.25
CA GLU A 573 26.13 -3.92 8.66
C GLU A 573 27.36 -3.44 9.44
N SER A 574 27.32 -2.18 9.92
CA SER A 574 28.40 -1.58 10.72
C SER A 574 28.61 -2.23 12.09
N ALA A 575 27.62 -2.94 12.59
CA ALA A 575 27.69 -3.61 13.90
C ALA A 575 28.27 -5.03 13.82
N GLY A 576 28.38 -5.61 12.61
CA GLY A 576 28.81 -6.99 12.42
C GLY A 576 27.88 -7.97 13.14
N ASP A 577 28.41 -8.83 13.99
CA ASP A 577 27.64 -9.76 14.85
C ASP A 577 27.12 -9.12 16.15
N GLY A 578 27.44 -7.83 16.37
CA GLY A 578 27.04 -7.08 17.55
C GLY A 578 27.85 -7.36 18.82
N GLY A 579 28.70 -8.38 18.81
CA GLY A 579 29.46 -8.83 19.93
C GLY A 579 28.77 -9.88 20.81
N PRO A 580 29.48 -10.51 21.78
CA PRO A 580 28.97 -11.64 22.55
C PRO A 580 27.81 -11.27 23.50
N ASP A 581 27.71 -10.01 23.90
CA ASP A 581 26.72 -9.54 24.87
C ASP A 581 25.51 -8.84 24.23
N ILE A 582 25.35 -8.92 22.91
CA ILE A 582 24.35 -8.16 22.18
C ILE A 582 22.92 -8.42 22.67
N VAL A 583 22.57 -9.66 22.96
CA VAL A 583 21.23 -10.04 23.43
C VAL A 583 20.90 -9.35 24.75
N GLU A 584 21.81 -9.43 25.74
CA GLU A 584 21.57 -8.79 27.03
C GLU A 584 21.64 -7.26 26.97
N GLU A 585 22.49 -6.72 26.11
CA GLU A 585 22.55 -5.28 25.82
C GLU A 585 21.21 -4.77 25.29
N LEU A 586 20.61 -5.50 24.35
CA LEU A 586 19.30 -5.15 23.78
C LEU A 586 18.15 -5.34 24.78
N ARG A 587 18.19 -6.38 25.58
CA ARG A 587 17.20 -6.60 26.63
C ARG A 587 17.20 -5.46 27.66
N LYS A 588 18.36 -5.04 28.12
CA LYS A 588 18.51 -3.89 29.02
C LYS A 588 18.08 -2.58 28.36
N HIS A 589 18.37 -2.41 27.09
CA HIS A 589 17.96 -1.23 26.34
C HIS A 589 16.43 -1.09 26.31
N VAL A 590 15.70 -2.16 26.01
CA VAL A 590 14.22 -2.15 26.03
C VAL A 590 13.70 -1.86 27.44
N ALA A 591 14.27 -2.48 28.46
CA ALA A 591 13.87 -2.23 29.84
C ALA A 591 14.10 -0.77 30.26
N HIS A 592 15.18 -0.16 29.79
CA HIS A 592 15.47 1.27 30.02
C HIS A 592 14.50 2.19 29.27
N GLU A 593 14.24 1.91 28.00
CA GLU A 593 13.39 2.79 27.15
C GLU A 593 11.90 2.72 27.50
N ILE A 594 11.40 1.54 27.83
CA ILE A 594 9.97 1.31 28.05
C ILE A 594 9.68 0.93 29.51
N GLY A 595 10.45 -0.01 30.07
CA GLY A 595 10.22 -0.56 31.39
C GLY A 595 10.45 -2.07 31.46
N ALA A 596 10.59 -2.59 32.65
CA ALA A 596 10.88 -4.01 32.87
C ALA A 596 9.83 -4.97 32.32
N ILE A 597 8.56 -4.53 32.28
CA ILE A 597 7.46 -5.36 31.77
C ILE A 597 7.60 -5.69 30.28
N ALA A 598 8.24 -4.80 29.53
CA ALA A 598 8.44 -4.94 28.07
C ALA A 598 9.77 -5.63 27.74
N LYS A 599 10.60 -5.94 28.74
CA LYS A 599 11.89 -6.58 28.54
C LYS A 599 11.70 -7.93 27.85
N PRO A 600 12.28 -8.12 26.64
CA PRO A 600 12.16 -9.40 25.96
C PRO A 600 12.74 -10.54 26.78
N ARG A 601 11.99 -11.64 26.88
CA ARG A 601 12.52 -12.85 27.48
C ARG A 601 13.58 -13.47 26.57
N GLN A 602 13.35 -13.41 25.27
CA GLN A 602 14.24 -13.95 24.26
C GLN A 602 14.44 -12.94 23.13
N ILE A 603 15.68 -12.81 22.67
CA ILE A 603 16.03 -12.07 21.46
C ILE A 603 16.86 -12.98 20.56
N MET A 604 16.41 -13.14 19.31
CA MET A 604 17.17 -13.82 18.28
C MET A 604 17.74 -12.81 17.29
N VAL A 605 19.04 -12.84 17.06
CA VAL A 605 19.68 -12.07 16.00
C VAL A 605 19.61 -12.89 14.72
N VAL A 606 18.91 -12.35 13.72
CA VAL A 606 18.63 -13.04 12.46
C VAL A 606 19.14 -12.20 11.27
N PRO A 607 19.51 -12.85 10.15
CA PRO A 607 19.99 -12.11 8.98
C PRO A 607 18.86 -11.40 8.19
N GLU A 608 17.63 -11.90 8.31
CA GLU A 608 16.46 -11.36 7.62
C GLU A 608 15.19 -11.69 8.39
N LEU A 609 14.12 -10.93 8.17
CA LEU A 609 12.79 -11.18 8.71
C LEU A 609 11.86 -11.73 7.63
N PRO A 610 10.91 -12.63 7.98
CA PRO A 610 9.93 -13.12 7.03
C PRO A 610 8.97 -11.99 6.68
N LYS A 611 8.91 -11.65 5.41
CA LYS A 611 8.06 -10.58 4.90
C LYS A 611 7.19 -11.09 3.77
N THR A 612 6.00 -10.52 3.67
CA THR A 612 5.19 -10.67 2.47
C THR A 612 5.90 -9.97 1.30
N ARG A 613 5.45 -10.24 0.08
CA ARG A 613 5.98 -9.58 -1.11
C ARG A 613 5.70 -8.08 -1.13
N SER A 614 4.75 -7.60 -0.33
CA SER A 614 4.52 -6.15 -0.10
C SER A 614 5.43 -5.56 0.99
N GLY A 615 6.30 -6.35 1.61
CA GLY A 615 7.24 -5.92 2.63
C GLY A 615 6.71 -5.94 4.05
N LYS A 616 5.53 -6.48 4.30
CA LYS A 616 4.97 -6.61 5.66
C LYS A 616 5.57 -7.80 6.38
N ILE A 617 5.97 -7.60 7.64
CA ILE A 617 6.51 -8.66 8.48
C ILE A 617 5.42 -9.70 8.80
N MET A 618 5.74 -10.97 8.58
CA MET A 618 4.83 -12.09 8.86
C MET A 618 5.05 -12.59 10.30
N ARG A 619 4.51 -11.85 11.28
CA ARG A 619 4.69 -12.16 12.71
C ARG A 619 4.15 -13.53 13.10
N ARG A 620 3.13 -14.02 12.42
CA ARG A 620 2.59 -15.36 12.64
C ARG A 620 3.69 -16.43 12.51
N LEU A 621 4.51 -16.34 11.47
CA LEU A 621 5.60 -17.29 11.24
C LEU A 621 6.68 -17.18 12.33
N LEU A 622 6.99 -15.97 12.78
CA LEU A 622 7.93 -15.74 13.89
C LEU A 622 7.38 -16.28 15.20
N LYS A 623 6.07 -16.17 15.42
CA LYS A 623 5.42 -16.75 16.59
C LYS A 623 5.51 -18.27 16.58
N ASP A 624 5.31 -18.90 15.42
CA ASP A 624 5.48 -20.35 15.27
C ASP A 624 6.91 -20.78 15.65
N VAL A 625 7.93 -20.05 15.22
CA VAL A 625 9.32 -20.28 15.59
C VAL A 625 9.52 -20.09 17.10
N ALA A 626 9.04 -18.99 17.67
CA ALA A 626 9.20 -18.68 19.09
C ALA A 626 8.52 -19.71 20.02
N GLU A 627 7.45 -20.33 19.54
CA GLU A 627 6.71 -21.38 20.27
C GLU A 627 7.14 -22.80 19.89
N HIS A 628 8.21 -22.95 19.10
CA HIS A 628 8.73 -24.24 18.62
C HIS A 628 7.71 -25.10 17.88
N ARG A 629 6.78 -24.45 17.17
CA ARG A 629 5.75 -25.13 16.36
C ARG A 629 6.20 -25.29 14.91
N GLU A 630 5.58 -26.20 14.20
CA GLU A 630 5.73 -26.26 12.75
C GLU A 630 5.23 -24.96 12.13
N VAL A 631 6.03 -24.42 11.21
CA VAL A 631 5.69 -23.20 10.50
C VAL A 631 4.49 -23.43 9.61
N GLY A 632 3.47 -22.59 9.75
CA GLY A 632 2.25 -22.65 8.96
C GLY A 632 2.45 -22.21 7.49
N ASP A 633 1.36 -21.79 6.86
CA ASP A 633 1.36 -21.37 5.45
C ASP A 633 2.38 -20.29 5.13
N VAL A 634 3.28 -20.58 4.20
CA VAL A 634 4.37 -19.69 3.74
C VAL A 634 4.14 -19.18 2.31
N THR A 635 2.96 -19.39 1.74
CA THR A 635 2.67 -19.08 0.32
C THR A 635 2.83 -17.60 -0.04
N THR A 636 2.67 -16.71 0.93
CA THR A 636 2.80 -15.26 0.72
C THR A 636 4.20 -14.71 1.03
N LEU A 637 5.14 -15.56 1.44
CA LEU A 637 6.52 -15.15 1.69
C LEU A 637 7.19 -14.67 0.38
N ALA A 638 7.93 -13.57 0.49
CA ALA A 638 8.76 -13.08 -0.59
C ALA A 638 9.92 -14.03 -0.90
N ASP A 639 10.49 -14.63 0.15
CA ASP A 639 11.61 -15.59 0.05
C ASP A 639 11.45 -16.68 1.12
N SER A 640 11.17 -17.90 0.70
CA SER A 640 11.00 -19.05 1.61
C SER A 640 12.29 -19.47 2.31
N ALA A 641 13.45 -19.16 1.73
CA ALA A 641 14.74 -19.46 2.35
C ALA A 641 14.98 -18.72 3.67
N VAL A 642 14.30 -17.61 3.90
CA VAL A 642 14.38 -16.83 5.15
C VAL A 642 13.98 -17.68 6.35
N MET A 643 12.96 -18.52 6.21
CA MET A 643 12.51 -19.38 7.32
C MET A 643 13.54 -20.43 7.71
N ASP A 644 14.27 -20.97 6.75
CA ASP A 644 15.35 -21.93 7.01
C ASP A 644 16.52 -21.27 7.74
N LEU A 645 16.84 -20.02 7.40
CA LEU A 645 17.85 -19.22 8.10
C LEU A 645 17.48 -18.93 9.55
N ILE A 646 16.22 -18.64 9.84
CA ILE A 646 15.72 -18.36 11.18
C ILE A 646 15.72 -19.65 12.03
N LYS A 647 15.23 -20.75 11.49
CA LYS A 647 15.23 -22.05 12.15
C LYS A 647 16.64 -22.57 12.46
N GLY A 648 17.61 -22.32 11.58
CA GLY A 648 19.01 -22.64 11.82
C GLY A 648 19.62 -21.92 13.02
N LYS A 649 19.12 -20.71 13.33
CA LYS A 649 19.54 -19.93 14.51
C LYS A 649 18.88 -20.40 15.80
N GLU A 650 17.69 -20.97 15.74
CA GLU A 650 16.97 -21.52 16.88
C GLU A 650 17.75 -22.67 17.56
N GLY A 651 18.35 -23.56 16.75
CA GLY A 651 19.19 -24.64 17.24
C GLY A 651 20.48 -24.19 17.96
N ALA A 652 20.95 -22.96 17.69
CA ALA A 652 22.12 -22.39 18.32
C ALA A 652 21.81 -21.67 19.65
N ALA A 653 20.60 -21.14 19.79
CA ALA A 653 20.15 -20.40 20.97
C ALA A 653 19.70 -21.31 22.13
N SER A 654 19.26 -22.54 21.83
CA SER A 654 18.81 -23.52 22.84
C SER A 654 19.93 -24.32 23.49
N ALA A 655 21.19 -24.02 23.16
CA ALA A 655 22.36 -24.72 23.71
C ALA A 655 23.02 -24.01 24.92
N GLU A 656 22.46 -22.87 25.38
CA GLU A 656 22.92 -22.14 26.56
C GLU A 656 21.74 -21.96 27.54
N ASP A 657 21.51 -23.03 28.36
CA ASP A 657 20.80 -22.93 29.62
C ASP A 657 21.83 -22.65 30.76
#